data_608520627a313edf09ab1c687218616c
#
_entry.id   608520627a313edf09ab1c687218616c
#
_cell.length_a   1.000
_cell.length_b   1.000
_cell.length_c   1.000
_cell.angle_alpha   90.00
_cell.angle_beta   90.00
_cell.angle_gamma   90.00
#
_symmetry.space_group_name_H-M   'P 1'
#
loop_
_entity.id
_entity.type
_entity.pdbx_description
1 polymer ?
#
loop_
_entity_poly.entity_id
_entity_poly.type
_entity_poly.pdbx_seq_one_letter_code
_entity_poly.pdbx_strand_id
1 'polypeptide(L)'
;MSVKAVRIERPDRPPPLPRSRSWHAKANVVVLAWAGLAVSVAALSGPLGLPAWLPVHLFLLGAVTNAIVTWTEHFTVALMRLPSASDRYQAGRLAVLNTGITVLVIFAVTGPIHLAAVGALTVLGVILTHTVWLATRSRRALSGRFGHVGAWYTGAGAALVFGASLGTTMLFGATGPEVHQRLIAAHVHMNLWGWVGLAVLGSLFTLWPTILRTRVVDGTSTVARRCLPPALLGLTTAATGLALGEQWVAVAGLAVYATCAIVSLVPLVRTSVRKHPTGAAAWSVAAALVWFLVALAGDAYVLATYAPHEVFAVIRPGLPLFLVGCVGQVLLGALTYLLPVVLGGGPKAIRGTTALLERGWPLRMAALNLGLPLTLLPGLPGTFAWVTVLISGLAFVVLAVTAVLRAWHVVLPPAHLGTGLGALLTALALIFAFSGPGNDESTLTPTGQTHTVEVTLGDMTIEPSTITVDPGDALVLDVVNDDAQPHDLRMENGAQTPVLAPGEGDTLEVGVVDGPLEGWCAVMGHRASGMEMTVLTTDDEAAEPTTDHGEHATGAPETLDLTGEPSQDWEPYDPVLAPTPDREEHEVEIRVTESEQEVAPGVHQPVWTFGGTVPGPILRGSVGDVFTITLVNDGTLGHSIDFHTGALAPDEPMRTIAPGEELTYRFTADRAGAWLYHCSTSPMTHHLANGMYGAVIIDPPDLAEADHEYVLLQSELYLGEPGGPEQTAQIRAGQPDGWMFNGTAAGYEHAPLTADVGERVRIWVVTAGPTSGTSFHVVGSWFDTVYKEGAYLLRPDDDGGAQSLDLAPAQGGFVETVFPEAGHYPFVDHDLRHAESGAHGHFKVEED
;
A
#
# COMPACT_ATOMS: atom_id res chain seq x y z
N MET A 1 65.55 49.46 18.29
CA MET A 1 64.89 48.60 17.26
C MET A 1 63.61 48.07 17.87
N SER A 2 62.46 48.64 17.38
CA SER A 2 61.16 48.29 17.87
C SER A 2 60.58 47.11 17.02
N VAL A 3 60.27 46.00 17.65
CA VAL A 3 59.67 44.84 16.99
C VAL A 3 58.20 45.13 16.79
N LYS A 4 57.80 45.28 15.54
CA LYS A 4 56.37 45.37 15.16
C LYS A 4 55.71 44.01 15.36
N ALA A 5 54.71 43.96 16.23
CA ALA A 5 53.86 42.77 16.40
C ALA A 5 53.04 42.57 15.10
N VAL A 6 53.17 41.37 14.52
CA VAL A 6 52.34 40.93 13.38
C VAL A 6 50.96 40.56 13.95
N ARG A 7 49.95 41.34 13.56
CA ARG A 7 48.54 41.09 13.88
C ARG A 7 48.04 39.96 12.99
N ILE A 8 47.88 38.76 13.55
CA ILE A 8 47.22 37.65 12.85
C ILE A 8 45.71 37.95 12.84
N GLU A 9 45.19 38.35 11.69
CA GLU A 9 43.75 38.43 11.49
C GLU A 9 43.15 37.02 11.56
N ARG A 10 42.23 36.83 12.51
CA ARG A 10 41.45 35.61 12.55
C ARG A 10 40.47 35.66 11.39
N PRO A 11 40.34 34.59 10.58
CA PRO A 11 39.35 34.55 9.53
C PRO A 11 37.95 34.52 10.15
N ASP A 12 37.12 35.52 9.83
CA ASP A 12 35.81 35.81 10.46
C ASP A 12 34.66 34.91 10.10
N ARG A 13 34.84 33.83 9.38
CA ARG A 13 33.80 32.76 9.20
C ARG A 13 34.47 31.42 8.92
N PRO A 14 34.01 30.35 9.62
CA PRO A 14 34.35 29.01 9.15
C PRO A 14 33.75 28.81 7.75
N PRO A 15 34.46 28.11 6.86
CA PRO A 15 33.94 27.86 5.52
C PRO A 15 32.59 27.15 5.60
N PRO A 16 31.63 27.43 4.71
CA PRO A 16 30.35 26.76 4.71
C PRO A 16 30.56 25.25 4.62
N LEU A 17 29.89 24.52 5.52
CA LEU A 17 29.98 23.07 5.57
C LEU A 17 29.65 22.46 4.19
N PRO A 18 30.44 21.47 3.74
CA PRO A 18 30.23 20.89 2.40
C PRO A 18 28.78 20.40 2.23
N ARG A 19 28.13 20.78 1.14
CA ARG A 19 26.73 20.42 0.79
C ARG A 19 26.43 18.92 0.82
N SER A 20 27.46 18.06 0.74
CA SER A 20 27.34 16.59 0.82
C SER A 20 26.70 16.07 2.12
N ARG A 21 26.85 16.77 3.25
CA ARG A 21 26.24 16.37 4.53
C ARG A 21 24.72 16.48 4.54
N SER A 22 24.15 17.42 3.79
CA SER A 22 22.69 17.57 3.67
C SER A 22 22.05 16.44 2.84
N TRP A 23 22.78 15.89 1.87
CA TRP A 23 22.32 14.78 1.03
C TRP A 23 22.11 13.49 1.83
N HIS A 24 23.12 13.06 2.61
CA HIS A 24 23.00 11.84 3.41
C HIS A 24 21.88 11.93 4.47
N ALA A 25 21.61 13.12 5.00
CA ALA A 25 20.47 13.32 5.89
C ALA A 25 19.16 13.05 5.19
N LYS A 26 18.96 13.59 3.96
CA LYS A 26 17.75 13.34 3.15
C LYS A 26 17.60 11.87 2.77
N ALA A 27 18.68 11.21 2.36
CA ALA A 27 18.67 9.78 2.04
C ALA A 27 18.24 8.91 3.25
N ASN A 28 18.73 9.25 4.46
CA ASN A 28 18.31 8.52 5.67
C ASN A 28 16.83 8.77 6.05
N VAL A 29 16.23 9.90 5.67
CA VAL A 29 14.76 10.10 5.82
C VAL A 29 13.98 9.11 4.97
N VAL A 30 14.42 8.84 3.74
CA VAL A 30 13.80 7.82 2.87
C VAL A 30 13.89 6.43 3.52
N VAL A 31 15.07 6.08 4.07
CA VAL A 31 15.24 4.81 4.81
C VAL A 31 14.28 4.71 6.01
N LEU A 32 14.14 5.79 6.79
CA LEU A 32 13.25 5.81 7.95
C LEU A 32 11.76 5.77 7.56
N ALA A 33 11.39 6.40 6.45
CA ALA A 33 10.03 6.36 5.92
C ALA A 33 9.64 4.93 5.51
N TRP A 34 10.48 4.25 4.74
CA TRP A 34 10.26 2.84 4.38
C TRP A 34 10.27 1.91 5.59
N ALA A 35 11.16 2.12 6.56
CA ALA A 35 11.18 1.32 7.78
C ALA A 35 9.90 1.52 8.60
N GLY A 36 9.41 2.76 8.71
CA GLY A 36 8.14 3.07 9.36
C GLY A 36 6.96 2.42 8.65
N LEU A 37 6.90 2.52 7.32
CA LEU A 37 5.87 1.88 6.51
C LEU A 37 5.89 0.35 6.67
N ALA A 38 7.07 -0.28 6.62
CA ALA A 38 7.21 -1.72 6.81
C ALA A 38 6.69 -2.20 8.17
N VAL A 39 7.01 -1.46 9.25
CA VAL A 39 6.51 -1.76 10.61
C VAL A 39 4.98 -1.60 10.67
N SER A 40 4.44 -0.53 10.07
CA SER A 40 2.99 -0.29 10.05
C SER A 40 2.26 -1.37 9.27
N VAL A 41 2.75 -1.73 8.08
CA VAL A 41 2.15 -2.80 7.26
C VAL A 41 2.29 -4.16 7.95
N ALA A 42 3.42 -4.45 8.62
CA ALA A 42 3.56 -5.69 9.40
C ALA A 42 2.56 -5.79 10.54
N ALA A 43 2.21 -4.66 11.18
CA ALA A 43 1.20 -4.60 12.23
C ALA A 43 -0.23 -4.76 11.70
N LEU A 44 -0.49 -4.32 10.48
CA LEU A 44 -1.82 -4.28 9.86
C LEU A 44 -2.06 -5.44 8.89
N SER A 45 -1.05 -6.25 8.57
CA SER A 45 -1.16 -7.29 7.54
C SER A 45 -2.19 -8.36 7.86
N GLY A 46 -2.32 -8.77 9.13
CA GLY A 46 -3.36 -9.72 9.55
C GLY A 46 -4.77 -9.13 9.41
N PRO A 47 -5.06 -7.99 10.10
CA PRO A 47 -6.38 -7.35 10.02
C PRO A 47 -6.85 -6.94 8.63
N LEU A 48 -5.91 -6.65 7.71
CA LEU A 48 -6.21 -6.19 6.35
C LEU A 48 -6.02 -7.29 5.29
N GLY A 49 -5.79 -8.52 5.66
CA GLY A 49 -5.56 -9.61 4.72
C GLY A 49 -4.37 -9.42 3.78
N LEU A 50 -3.39 -8.58 4.14
CA LEU A 50 -2.28 -8.24 3.25
C LEU A 50 -1.29 -9.40 3.11
N PRO A 51 -0.70 -9.61 1.93
CA PRO A 51 0.23 -10.69 1.69
C PRO A 51 1.43 -10.67 2.64
N ALA A 52 1.79 -11.79 3.25
CA ALA A 52 2.89 -11.88 4.22
C ALA A 52 4.27 -11.46 3.65
N TRP A 53 4.47 -11.52 2.33
CA TRP A 53 5.68 -11.06 1.67
C TRP A 53 5.82 -9.52 1.66
N LEU A 54 4.71 -8.78 1.71
CA LEU A 54 4.68 -7.33 1.54
C LEU A 54 5.52 -6.58 2.59
N PRO A 55 5.33 -6.76 3.91
CA PRO A 55 6.16 -6.06 4.90
C PRO A 55 7.65 -6.43 4.79
N VAL A 56 7.97 -7.66 4.37
CA VAL A 56 9.35 -8.11 4.14
C VAL A 56 10.00 -7.31 3.00
N HIS A 57 9.31 -7.14 1.88
CA HIS A 57 9.82 -6.38 0.74
C HIS A 57 9.88 -4.89 1.01
N LEU A 58 8.90 -4.30 1.72
CA LEU A 58 8.97 -2.90 2.17
C LEU A 58 10.19 -2.66 3.06
N PHE A 59 10.52 -3.59 3.92
CA PHE A 59 11.70 -3.49 4.77
C PHE A 59 12.99 -3.70 3.97
N LEU A 60 13.11 -4.79 3.22
CA LEU A 60 14.35 -5.16 2.52
C LEU A 60 14.62 -4.29 1.29
N LEU A 61 13.66 -4.13 0.38
CA LEU A 61 13.83 -3.28 -0.80
C LEU A 61 13.71 -1.80 -0.45
N GLY A 62 12.71 -1.44 0.36
CA GLY A 62 12.49 -0.06 0.75
C GLY A 62 13.58 0.47 1.68
N ALA A 63 13.64 0.00 2.92
CA ALA A 63 14.56 0.56 3.91
C ALA A 63 16.01 0.08 3.71
N VAL A 64 16.24 -1.24 3.68
CA VAL A 64 17.61 -1.81 3.72
C VAL A 64 18.35 -1.55 2.42
N THR A 65 17.72 -1.71 1.25
CA THR A 65 18.39 -1.45 -0.04
C THR A 65 18.72 0.03 -0.23
N ASN A 66 17.83 0.95 0.14
CA ASN A 66 18.18 2.39 0.14
C ASN A 66 19.35 2.71 1.07
N ALA A 67 19.41 2.09 2.26
CA ALA A 67 20.54 2.24 3.17
C ALA A 67 21.84 1.70 2.55
N ILE A 68 21.81 0.46 2.02
CA ILE A 68 23.00 -0.18 1.43
C ILE A 68 23.50 0.64 0.24
N VAL A 69 22.64 1.02 -0.72
CA VAL A 69 23.03 1.83 -1.89
C VAL A 69 23.66 3.16 -1.47
N THR A 70 23.10 3.84 -0.48
CA THR A 70 23.62 5.13 0.00
C THR A 70 24.97 4.98 0.70
N TRP A 71 25.08 4.03 1.62
CA TRP A 71 26.27 3.90 2.47
C TRP A 71 27.41 3.15 1.81
N THR A 72 27.16 2.20 0.90
CA THR A 72 28.24 1.53 0.15
C THR A 72 28.93 2.49 -0.80
N GLU A 73 28.22 3.42 -1.44
CA GLU A 73 28.82 4.50 -2.21
C GLU A 73 29.63 5.42 -1.31
N HIS A 74 29.04 5.90 -0.21
CA HIS A 74 29.72 6.80 0.72
C HIS A 74 31.03 6.19 1.25
N PHE A 75 30.98 4.95 1.73
CA PHE A 75 32.18 4.29 2.26
C PHE A 75 33.22 4.01 1.18
N THR A 76 32.79 3.62 -0.03
CA THR A 76 33.71 3.43 -1.16
C THR A 76 34.44 4.73 -1.51
N VAL A 77 33.71 5.84 -1.62
CA VAL A 77 34.29 7.16 -1.92
C VAL A 77 35.22 7.63 -0.78
N ALA A 78 34.74 7.55 0.46
CA ALA A 78 35.49 8.05 1.63
C ALA A 78 36.76 7.21 1.93
N LEU A 79 36.63 5.87 1.93
CA LEU A 79 37.75 4.98 2.27
C LEU A 79 38.81 4.91 1.16
N MET A 80 38.41 5.06 -0.10
CA MET A 80 39.31 5.01 -1.24
C MET A 80 39.73 6.40 -1.75
N ARG A 81 39.29 7.48 -1.07
CA ARG A 81 39.58 8.87 -1.43
C ARG A 81 39.23 9.20 -2.90
N LEU A 82 38.11 8.72 -3.36
CA LEU A 82 37.61 8.95 -4.71
C LEU A 82 36.76 10.24 -4.77
N PRO A 83 36.63 10.89 -5.94
CA PRO A 83 35.70 11.99 -6.10
C PRO A 83 34.25 11.49 -5.94
N SER A 84 33.44 12.21 -5.16
CA SER A 84 32.02 11.91 -4.98
C SER A 84 31.25 12.14 -6.28
N ALA A 85 30.18 11.36 -6.48
CA ALA A 85 29.19 11.68 -7.50
C ALA A 85 28.44 12.97 -7.14
N SER A 86 27.87 13.65 -8.13
CA SER A 86 27.07 14.86 -7.87
C SER A 86 25.80 14.53 -7.08
N ASP A 87 25.35 15.44 -6.23
CA ASP A 87 24.11 15.28 -5.45
C ASP A 87 22.91 15.01 -6.36
N ARG A 88 22.86 15.61 -7.57
CA ARG A 88 21.80 15.39 -8.56
C ARG A 88 21.79 13.93 -9.08
N TYR A 89 22.97 13.37 -9.37
CA TYR A 89 23.06 11.99 -9.82
C TYR A 89 22.61 11.02 -8.71
N GLN A 90 23.06 11.25 -7.48
CA GLN A 90 22.68 10.43 -6.33
C GLN A 90 21.15 10.52 -6.07
N ALA A 91 20.60 11.75 -6.13
CA ALA A 91 19.16 11.98 -5.99
C ALA A 91 18.35 11.30 -7.08
N GLY A 92 18.75 11.47 -8.34
CA GLY A 92 18.09 10.83 -9.48
C GLY A 92 18.10 9.31 -9.38
N ARG A 93 19.24 8.71 -9.01
CA ARG A 93 19.32 7.26 -8.82
C ARG A 93 18.40 6.76 -7.71
N LEU A 94 18.37 7.44 -6.56
CA LEU A 94 17.45 7.05 -5.48
C LEU A 94 15.98 7.30 -5.86
N ALA A 95 15.68 8.36 -6.59
CA ALA A 95 14.33 8.58 -7.10
C ALA A 95 13.87 7.44 -8.01
N VAL A 96 14.68 7.06 -9.01
CA VAL A 96 14.37 5.93 -9.92
C VAL A 96 14.25 4.62 -9.15
N LEU A 97 15.14 4.35 -8.17
CA LEU A 97 15.05 3.17 -7.32
C LEU A 97 13.71 3.12 -6.57
N ASN A 98 13.34 4.22 -5.92
CA ASN A 98 12.12 4.25 -5.11
C ASN A 98 10.86 4.22 -5.96
N THR A 99 10.86 4.85 -7.13
CA THR A 99 9.78 4.69 -8.12
C THR A 99 9.64 3.23 -8.54
N GLY A 100 10.74 2.55 -8.89
CA GLY A 100 10.72 1.13 -9.24
C GLY A 100 10.20 0.24 -8.11
N ILE A 101 10.60 0.50 -6.86
CA ILE A 101 10.10 -0.24 -5.68
C ILE A 101 8.59 0.00 -5.49
N THR A 102 8.14 1.24 -5.59
CA THR A 102 6.73 1.61 -5.42
C THR A 102 5.87 0.94 -6.50
N VAL A 103 6.28 1.05 -7.77
CA VAL A 103 5.59 0.40 -8.89
C VAL A 103 5.55 -1.12 -8.69
N LEU A 104 6.68 -1.75 -8.36
CA LEU A 104 6.73 -3.20 -8.10
C LEU A 104 5.73 -3.60 -7.00
N VAL A 105 5.79 -2.92 -5.85
CA VAL A 105 4.99 -3.31 -4.66
C VAL A 105 3.51 -3.09 -4.91
N ILE A 106 3.11 -1.94 -5.47
CA ILE A 106 1.70 -1.63 -5.74
C ILE A 106 1.14 -2.68 -6.71
N PHE A 107 1.75 -2.85 -7.88
CA PHE A 107 1.20 -3.72 -8.91
C PHE A 107 1.39 -5.22 -8.65
N ALA A 108 2.30 -5.63 -7.77
CA ALA A 108 2.35 -7.00 -7.26
C ALA A 108 1.24 -7.32 -6.23
N VAL A 109 0.57 -6.30 -5.67
CA VAL A 109 -0.59 -6.45 -4.77
C VAL A 109 -1.89 -6.25 -5.54
N THR A 110 -1.96 -5.27 -6.46
CA THR A 110 -3.21 -4.83 -7.10
C THR A 110 -3.48 -5.44 -8.48
N GLY A 111 -2.56 -6.21 -9.06
CA GLY A 111 -2.89 -7.09 -10.17
C GLY A 111 -2.13 -6.99 -11.48
N PRO A 112 -1.89 -5.84 -12.18
CA PRO A 112 -1.25 -5.91 -13.50
C PRO A 112 0.23 -6.32 -13.41
N ILE A 113 0.48 -7.62 -13.53
CA ILE A 113 1.80 -8.27 -13.35
C ILE A 113 2.88 -7.66 -14.25
N HIS A 114 2.51 -7.24 -15.47
CA HIS A 114 3.45 -6.58 -16.38
C HIS A 114 3.97 -5.25 -15.85
N LEU A 115 3.17 -4.48 -15.10
CA LEU A 115 3.62 -3.25 -14.44
C LEU A 115 4.50 -3.56 -13.23
N ALA A 116 4.17 -4.60 -12.45
CA ALA A 116 5.06 -5.10 -11.39
C ALA A 116 6.43 -5.50 -11.98
N ALA A 117 6.46 -6.17 -13.13
CA ALA A 117 7.68 -6.53 -13.83
C ALA A 117 8.48 -5.30 -14.29
N VAL A 118 7.83 -4.22 -14.77
CA VAL A 118 8.50 -2.94 -15.08
C VAL A 118 9.16 -2.36 -13.82
N GLY A 119 8.48 -2.39 -12.68
CA GLY A 119 9.03 -2.00 -11.39
C GLY A 119 10.26 -2.82 -11.00
N ALA A 120 10.17 -4.16 -11.11
CA ALA A 120 11.26 -5.09 -10.81
C ALA A 120 12.48 -4.85 -11.72
N LEU A 121 12.27 -4.70 -13.02
CA LEU A 121 13.33 -4.42 -14.00
C LEU A 121 13.97 -3.05 -13.76
N THR A 122 13.20 -2.06 -13.32
CA THR A 122 13.71 -0.74 -12.94
C THR A 122 14.64 -0.86 -11.72
N VAL A 123 14.22 -1.57 -10.68
CA VAL A 123 15.06 -1.85 -9.50
C VAL A 123 16.34 -2.58 -9.91
N LEU A 124 16.21 -3.64 -10.70
CA LEU A 124 17.33 -4.45 -11.21
C LEU A 124 18.32 -3.58 -11.99
N GLY A 125 17.84 -2.71 -12.88
CA GLY A 125 18.66 -1.78 -13.66
C GLY A 125 19.44 -0.79 -12.78
N VAL A 126 18.79 -0.24 -11.75
CA VAL A 126 19.46 0.67 -10.79
C VAL A 126 20.54 -0.07 -10.00
N ILE A 127 20.26 -1.28 -9.52
CA ILE A 127 21.24 -2.07 -8.75
C ILE A 127 22.40 -2.51 -9.64
N LEU A 128 22.15 -2.91 -10.87
CA LEU A 128 23.21 -3.28 -11.84
C LEU A 128 24.12 -2.08 -12.12
N THR A 129 23.55 -0.90 -12.40
CA THR A 129 24.34 0.31 -12.64
C THR A 129 25.13 0.75 -11.40
N HIS A 130 24.54 0.61 -10.20
CA HIS A 130 25.23 0.87 -8.94
C HIS A 130 26.42 -0.10 -8.73
N THR A 131 26.20 -1.38 -8.97
CA THR A 131 27.23 -2.44 -8.84
C THR A 131 28.40 -2.20 -9.82
N VAL A 132 28.09 -1.90 -11.08
CA VAL A 132 29.10 -1.55 -12.10
C VAL A 132 29.87 -0.28 -11.71
N TRP A 133 29.17 0.73 -11.17
CA TRP A 133 29.78 1.95 -10.70
C TRP A 133 30.77 1.65 -9.54
N LEU A 134 30.36 0.86 -8.54
CA LEU A 134 31.24 0.42 -7.44
C LEU A 134 32.47 -0.32 -7.96
N ALA A 135 32.26 -1.29 -8.85
CA ALA A 135 33.34 -2.12 -9.42
C ALA A 135 34.36 -1.27 -10.20
N THR A 136 33.88 -0.39 -11.07
CA THR A 136 34.73 0.46 -11.92
C THR A 136 35.51 1.49 -11.11
N ARG A 137 34.88 2.10 -10.10
CA ARG A 137 35.52 3.06 -9.21
C ARG A 137 36.53 2.39 -8.29
N SER A 138 36.19 1.23 -7.72
CA SER A 138 37.11 0.47 -6.86
C SER A 138 38.37 0.02 -7.60
N ARG A 139 38.27 -0.33 -8.89
CA ARG A 139 39.42 -0.70 -9.73
C ARG A 139 40.34 0.47 -10.08
N ARG A 140 39.79 1.70 -10.14
CA ARG A 140 40.55 2.93 -10.44
C ARG A 140 41.17 3.57 -9.20
N ALA A 141 40.84 3.10 -8.01
CA ALA A 141 41.45 3.59 -6.79
C ALA A 141 42.90 3.18 -6.75
N LEU A 142 43.80 4.14 -6.53
CA LEU A 142 45.21 3.87 -6.20
C LEU A 142 45.22 2.96 -4.96
N SER A 143 45.87 1.80 -5.05
CA SER A 143 45.83 0.68 -4.10
C SER A 143 45.72 1.12 -2.64
N GLY A 144 44.52 1.24 -2.14
CA GLY A 144 44.26 1.66 -0.78
C GLY A 144 44.19 0.45 0.17
N ARG A 145 44.55 0.63 1.42
CA ARG A 145 44.41 -0.33 2.53
C ARG A 145 42.99 -0.94 2.61
N PHE A 146 41.98 -0.26 2.09
CA PHE A 146 40.55 -0.60 2.19
C PHE A 146 39.90 -1.08 0.87
N GLY A 147 40.67 -1.36 -0.18
CA GLY A 147 40.12 -1.84 -1.48
C GLY A 147 39.28 -3.10 -1.38
N HIS A 148 39.48 -3.93 -0.36
CA HIS A 148 38.66 -5.11 -0.11
C HIS A 148 37.18 -4.76 0.23
N VAL A 149 36.90 -3.62 0.85
CA VAL A 149 35.54 -3.21 1.21
C VAL A 149 34.69 -2.99 -0.07
N GLY A 150 35.23 -2.28 -1.06
CA GLY A 150 34.55 -2.10 -2.34
C GLY A 150 34.30 -3.42 -3.09
N ALA A 151 35.21 -4.40 -2.96
CA ALA A 151 34.99 -5.72 -3.55
C ALA A 151 33.80 -6.46 -2.89
N TRP A 152 33.66 -6.39 -1.56
CA TRP A 152 32.50 -6.96 -0.85
C TRP A 152 31.19 -6.31 -1.27
N TYR A 153 31.15 -4.99 -1.44
CA TYR A 153 29.96 -4.28 -1.93
C TYR A 153 29.61 -4.62 -3.38
N THR A 154 30.63 -4.79 -4.22
CA THR A 154 30.42 -5.26 -5.61
C THR A 154 29.87 -6.69 -5.61
N GLY A 155 30.40 -7.58 -4.77
CA GLY A 155 29.90 -8.94 -4.62
C GLY A 155 28.46 -8.98 -4.10
N ALA A 156 28.13 -8.16 -3.11
CA ALA A 156 26.77 -8.02 -2.61
C ALA A 156 25.80 -7.55 -3.72
N GLY A 157 26.18 -6.53 -4.48
CA GLY A 157 25.37 -6.06 -5.61
C GLY A 157 25.15 -7.11 -6.69
N ALA A 158 26.17 -7.90 -7.00
CA ALA A 158 26.05 -9.03 -7.95
C ALA A 158 25.08 -10.11 -7.43
N ALA A 159 25.12 -10.39 -6.11
CA ALA A 159 24.19 -11.32 -5.48
C ALA A 159 22.73 -10.82 -5.56
N LEU A 160 22.48 -9.52 -5.34
CA LEU A 160 21.13 -8.95 -5.49
C LEU A 160 20.67 -9.00 -6.95
N VAL A 161 21.54 -8.70 -7.92
CA VAL A 161 21.19 -8.83 -9.35
C VAL A 161 20.71 -10.24 -9.67
N PHE A 162 21.44 -11.27 -9.19
CA PHE A 162 21.03 -12.66 -9.37
C PHE A 162 19.71 -12.97 -8.63
N GLY A 163 19.62 -12.64 -7.35
CA GLY A 163 18.42 -12.88 -6.53
C GLY A 163 17.17 -12.14 -7.06
N ALA A 164 17.33 -10.89 -7.47
CA ALA A 164 16.20 -10.11 -8.03
C ALA A 164 15.76 -10.66 -9.41
N SER A 165 16.68 -11.22 -10.21
CA SER A 165 16.32 -11.89 -11.47
C SER A 165 15.43 -13.11 -11.19
N LEU A 166 15.76 -13.94 -10.17
CA LEU A 166 14.89 -15.05 -9.76
C LEU A 166 13.48 -14.54 -9.33
N GLY A 167 13.42 -13.47 -8.51
CA GLY A 167 12.16 -12.85 -8.11
C GLY A 167 11.35 -12.32 -9.30
N THR A 168 12.02 -11.72 -10.30
CA THR A 168 11.35 -11.24 -11.51
C THR A 168 10.81 -12.41 -12.35
N THR A 169 11.54 -13.52 -12.43
CA THR A 169 11.07 -14.72 -13.16
C THR A 169 9.82 -15.30 -12.51
N MET A 170 9.75 -15.33 -11.17
CA MET A 170 8.59 -15.84 -10.44
C MET A 170 7.32 -14.98 -10.64
N LEU A 171 7.45 -13.68 -10.94
CA LEU A 171 6.31 -12.82 -11.26
C LEU A 171 5.53 -13.28 -12.49
N PHE A 172 6.14 -14.02 -13.42
CA PHE A 172 5.47 -14.46 -14.65
C PHE A 172 4.75 -15.81 -14.55
N GLY A 173 4.72 -16.44 -13.36
CA GLY A 173 3.90 -17.61 -13.06
C GLY A 173 4.17 -18.89 -13.89
N ALA A 174 5.20 -18.90 -14.75
CA ALA A 174 5.44 -19.96 -15.72
C ALA A 174 6.12 -21.22 -15.16
N THR A 175 6.10 -21.42 -13.83
CA THR A 175 6.81 -22.55 -13.20
C THR A 175 5.85 -23.36 -12.32
N GLY A 176 5.89 -24.68 -12.44
CA GLY A 176 5.11 -25.57 -11.54
C GLY A 176 5.42 -25.31 -10.06
N PRO A 177 4.52 -25.74 -9.16
CA PRO A 177 4.55 -25.39 -7.73
C PRO A 177 5.88 -25.70 -7.05
N GLU A 178 6.43 -26.88 -7.28
CA GLU A 178 7.69 -27.32 -6.68
C GLU A 178 8.89 -26.48 -7.16
N VAL A 179 8.95 -26.15 -8.45
CA VAL A 179 9.99 -25.28 -9.02
C VAL A 179 9.85 -23.87 -8.47
N HIS A 180 8.63 -23.38 -8.29
CA HIS A 180 8.36 -22.08 -7.69
C HIS A 180 8.90 -22.00 -6.26
N GLN A 181 8.63 -22.99 -5.41
CA GLN A 181 9.15 -23.05 -4.03
C GLN A 181 10.68 -23.10 -4.00
N ARG A 182 11.31 -23.87 -4.90
CA ARG A 182 12.78 -23.90 -5.04
C ARG A 182 13.35 -22.55 -5.45
N LEU A 183 12.69 -21.85 -6.38
CA LEU A 183 13.10 -20.50 -6.79
C LEU A 183 12.94 -19.48 -5.67
N ILE A 184 11.85 -19.55 -4.86
CA ILE A 184 11.71 -18.73 -3.65
C ILE A 184 12.87 -18.96 -2.69
N ALA A 185 13.21 -20.23 -2.40
CA ALA A 185 14.32 -20.55 -1.52
C ALA A 185 15.64 -19.98 -2.05
N ALA A 186 15.96 -20.15 -3.32
CA ALA A 186 17.15 -19.59 -3.97
C ALA A 186 17.15 -18.04 -3.94
N HIS A 187 16.00 -17.41 -4.22
CA HIS A 187 15.81 -15.96 -4.15
C HIS A 187 16.12 -15.41 -2.75
N VAL A 188 15.56 -16.06 -1.71
CA VAL A 188 15.77 -15.68 -0.32
C VAL A 188 17.26 -15.76 0.05
N HIS A 189 17.93 -16.87 -0.29
CA HIS A 189 19.34 -17.07 0.01
C HIS A 189 20.24 -16.02 -0.66
N MET A 190 20.02 -15.73 -1.94
CA MET A 190 20.81 -14.73 -2.66
C MET A 190 20.62 -13.31 -2.11
N ASN A 191 19.41 -12.99 -1.67
CA ASN A 191 19.12 -11.66 -1.16
C ASN A 191 19.53 -11.49 0.31
N LEU A 192 19.25 -12.45 1.18
CA LEU A 192 19.57 -12.35 2.59
C LEU A 192 21.07 -12.57 2.86
N TRP A 193 21.62 -13.70 2.43
CA TRP A 193 23.05 -14.00 2.66
C TRP A 193 23.95 -13.24 1.69
N GLY A 194 23.51 -13.01 0.46
CA GLY A 194 24.26 -12.29 -0.57
C GLY A 194 24.19 -10.78 -0.42
N TRP A 195 23.07 -10.17 -0.78
CA TRP A 195 22.95 -8.72 -0.76
C TRP A 195 23.17 -8.12 0.62
N VAL A 196 22.39 -8.58 1.59
CA VAL A 196 22.47 -8.03 2.96
C VAL A 196 23.70 -8.56 3.70
N GLY A 197 23.90 -9.87 3.73
CA GLY A 197 24.98 -10.51 4.49
C GLY A 197 26.36 -10.04 4.07
N LEU A 198 26.66 -10.04 2.76
CA LEU A 198 27.98 -9.58 2.28
C LEU A 198 28.16 -8.07 2.46
N ALA A 199 27.10 -7.25 2.27
CA ALA A 199 27.19 -5.81 2.51
C ALA A 199 27.45 -5.50 3.99
N VAL A 200 26.80 -6.22 4.90
CA VAL A 200 27.01 -6.08 6.35
C VAL A 200 28.44 -6.51 6.73
N LEU A 201 28.87 -7.71 6.36
CA LEU A 201 30.22 -8.20 6.68
C LEU A 201 31.29 -7.28 6.09
N GLY A 202 31.13 -6.85 4.83
CA GLY A 202 32.04 -5.91 4.18
C GLY A 202 32.16 -4.57 4.91
N SER A 203 31.03 -4.04 5.39
CA SER A 203 30.99 -2.79 6.17
C SER A 203 31.67 -2.95 7.53
N LEU A 204 31.44 -4.07 8.21
CA LEU A 204 31.92 -4.28 9.58
C LEU A 204 33.43 -4.38 9.69
N PHE A 205 34.17 -4.73 8.65
CA PHE A 205 35.65 -4.70 8.68
C PHE A 205 36.20 -3.31 9.01
N THR A 206 35.45 -2.24 8.73
CA THR A 206 35.85 -0.85 9.01
C THR A 206 34.93 -0.17 10.01
N LEU A 207 33.64 -0.40 9.93
CA LEU A 207 32.64 0.25 10.79
C LEU A 207 32.74 -0.27 12.24
N TRP A 208 32.96 -1.56 12.44
CA TRP A 208 33.05 -2.12 13.79
C TRP A 208 34.18 -1.53 14.64
N PRO A 209 35.46 -1.48 14.18
CA PRO A 209 36.50 -0.77 14.90
C PRO A 209 36.20 0.71 15.11
N THR A 210 35.50 1.35 14.15
CA THR A 210 35.13 2.77 14.24
C THR A 210 34.07 3.02 15.32
N ILE A 211 33.04 2.17 15.42
CA ILE A 211 32.04 2.21 16.51
C ILE A 211 32.71 2.01 17.87
N LEU A 212 33.63 1.06 17.98
CA LEU A 212 34.40 0.78 19.22
C LEU A 212 35.51 1.79 19.51
N ARG A 213 35.72 2.76 18.58
CA ARG A 213 36.80 3.78 18.71
C ARG A 213 38.16 3.15 18.92
N THR A 214 38.52 2.15 18.10
CA THR A 214 39.81 1.43 18.13
C THR A 214 40.35 1.30 16.71
N ARG A 215 41.59 0.84 16.61
CA ARG A 215 42.27 0.59 15.31
C ARG A 215 41.82 -0.76 14.74
N VAL A 216 41.81 -0.85 13.40
CA VAL A 216 41.59 -2.11 12.68
C VAL A 216 42.72 -3.10 13.06
N VAL A 217 42.31 -4.34 13.38
CA VAL A 217 43.24 -5.41 13.76
C VAL A 217 44.07 -5.86 12.54
N ASP A 218 45.35 -6.17 12.76
CA ASP A 218 46.22 -6.66 11.71
C ASP A 218 45.67 -7.98 11.12
N GLY A 219 45.86 -8.18 9.80
CA GLY A 219 45.33 -9.33 9.09
C GLY A 219 43.87 -9.21 8.61
N THR A 220 43.09 -8.20 9.06
CA THR A 220 41.71 -8.00 8.65
C THR A 220 41.54 -7.93 7.11
N SER A 221 42.42 -7.19 6.43
CA SER A 221 42.36 -7.06 4.96
C SER A 221 42.72 -8.38 4.24
N THR A 222 43.57 -9.20 4.82
CA THR A 222 43.91 -10.53 4.28
C THR A 222 42.75 -11.49 4.40
N VAL A 223 42.10 -11.54 5.55
CA VAL A 223 40.87 -12.33 5.78
C VAL A 223 39.80 -11.89 4.79
N ALA A 224 39.50 -10.58 4.73
CA ALA A 224 38.47 -10.05 3.85
C ALA A 224 38.69 -10.40 2.36
N ARG A 225 39.95 -10.34 1.87
CA ARG A 225 40.27 -10.68 0.48
C ARG A 225 40.19 -12.17 0.19
N ARG A 226 40.57 -13.02 1.14
CA ARG A 226 40.58 -14.48 0.96
C ARG A 226 39.19 -15.11 1.11
N CYS A 227 38.30 -14.53 1.95
CA CYS A 227 37.00 -15.10 2.21
C CYS A 227 35.96 -14.70 1.16
N LEU A 228 36.07 -13.55 0.48
CA LEU A 228 35.03 -13.09 -0.46
C LEU A 228 34.83 -14.03 -1.68
N PRO A 229 35.89 -14.43 -2.45
CA PRO A 229 35.67 -15.27 -3.63
C PRO A 229 34.99 -16.61 -3.29
N PRO A 230 35.46 -17.40 -2.28
CA PRO A 230 34.81 -18.65 -1.94
C PRO A 230 33.45 -18.45 -1.31
N ALA A 231 33.18 -17.32 -0.57
CA ALA A 231 31.87 -17.02 -0.07
C ALA A 231 30.84 -16.77 -1.21
N LEU A 232 31.21 -16.02 -2.23
CA LEU A 232 30.38 -15.83 -3.42
C LEU A 232 30.15 -17.13 -4.18
N LEU A 233 31.21 -17.93 -4.39
CA LEU A 233 31.10 -19.23 -5.04
C LEU A 233 30.18 -20.16 -4.23
N GLY A 234 30.37 -20.25 -2.93
CA GLY A 234 29.54 -21.09 -2.05
C GLY A 234 28.08 -20.68 -2.09
N LEU A 235 27.80 -19.38 -2.01
CA LEU A 235 26.43 -18.86 -2.05
C LEU A 235 25.75 -19.09 -3.41
N THR A 236 26.44 -18.85 -4.52
CA THR A 236 25.90 -19.14 -5.86
C THR A 236 25.68 -20.63 -6.05
N THR A 237 26.59 -21.50 -5.55
CA THR A 237 26.40 -22.95 -5.57
C THR A 237 25.19 -23.36 -4.73
N ALA A 238 24.99 -22.79 -3.55
CA ALA A 238 23.83 -23.07 -2.71
C ALA A 238 22.51 -22.69 -3.41
N ALA A 239 22.42 -21.48 -3.94
CA ALA A 239 21.23 -21.02 -4.65
C ALA A 239 20.96 -21.83 -5.93
N THR A 240 21.99 -22.23 -6.66
CA THR A 240 21.85 -23.09 -7.85
C THR A 240 21.37 -24.49 -7.46
N GLY A 241 21.91 -25.06 -6.38
CA GLY A 241 21.46 -26.36 -5.86
C GLY A 241 20.00 -26.33 -5.46
N LEU A 242 19.55 -25.28 -4.76
CA LEU A 242 18.13 -25.07 -4.41
C LEU A 242 17.26 -24.96 -5.66
N ALA A 243 17.62 -24.11 -6.62
CA ALA A 243 16.83 -23.91 -7.84
C ALA A 243 16.70 -25.18 -8.70
N LEU A 244 17.75 -26.01 -8.72
CA LEU A 244 17.77 -27.27 -9.48
C LEU A 244 17.20 -28.46 -8.70
N GLY A 245 16.87 -28.33 -7.43
CA GLY A 245 16.41 -29.42 -6.58
C GLY A 245 17.52 -30.31 -6.03
N GLU A 246 18.77 -29.89 -6.11
CA GLU A 246 19.97 -30.66 -5.73
C GLU A 246 20.38 -30.32 -4.28
N GLN A 247 19.77 -30.99 -3.30
CA GLN A 247 19.95 -30.72 -1.87
C GLN A 247 21.42 -30.69 -1.43
N TRP A 248 22.21 -31.71 -1.78
CA TRP A 248 23.60 -31.82 -1.31
C TRP A 248 24.52 -30.79 -1.96
N VAL A 249 24.18 -30.30 -3.16
CA VAL A 249 24.86 -29.16 -3.80
C VAL A 249 24.55 -27.88 -3.01
N ALA A 250 23.31 -27.69 -2.60
CA ALA A 250 22.91 -26.56 -1.76
C ALA A 250 23.63 -26.58 -0.40
N VAL A 251 23.64 -27.73 0.27
CA VAL A 251 24.36 -27.92 1.57
C VAL A 251 25.85 -27.62 1.43
N ALA A 252 26.52 -28.20 0.42
CA ALA A 252 27.95 -27.95 0.20
C ALA A 252 28.25 -26.47 -0.07
N GLY A 253 27.41 -25.82 -0.88
CA GLY A 253 27.51 -24.39 -1.18
C GLY A 253 27.37 -23.55 0.11
N LEU A 254 26.32 -23.80 0.90
CA LEU A 254 26.08 -23.07 2.15
C LEU A 254 27.20 -23.32 3.17
N ALA A 255 27.75 -24.53 3.27
CA ALA A 255 28.88 -24.84 4.17
C ALA A 255 30.14 -24.03 3.83
N VAL A 256 30.44 -23.85 2.52
CA VAL A 256 31.54 -22.99 2.08
C VAL A 256 31.26 -21.53 2.44
N TYR A 257 30.06 -21.02 2.17
CA TYR A 257 29.66 -19.66 2.57
C TYR A 257 29.78 -19.46 4.08
N ALA A 258 29.20 -20.37 4.89
CA ALA A 258 29.16 -20.30 6.34
C ALA A 258 30.60 -20.28 6.93
N THR A 259 31.48 -21.15 6.41
CA THR A 259 32.91 -21.16 6.81
C THR A 259 33.54 -19.81 6.56
N CYS A 260 33.38 -19.23 5.38
CA CYS A 260 33.94 -17.92 5.04
C CYS A 260 33.32 -16.78 5.89
N ALA A 261 32.01 -16.83 6.16
CA ALA A 261 31.34 -15.88 7.02
C ALA A 261 31.89 -15.94 8.45
N ILE A 262 31.99 -17.13 9.04
CA ILE A 262 32.55 -17.34 10.40
C ILE A 262 34.03 -16.86 10.48
N VAL A 263 34.84 -17.22 9.51
CA VAL A 263 36.24 -16.75 9.44
C VAL A 263 36.32 -15.22 9.34
N SER A 264 35.34 -14.60 8.62
CA SER A 264 35.23 -13.13 8.50
C SER A 264 34.87 -12.45 9.83
N LEU A 265 34.25 -13.15 10.79
CA LEU A 265 33.98 -12.62 12.14
C LEU A 265 35.21 -12.62 13.05
N VAL A 266 36.24 -13.41 12.77
CA VAL A 266 37.43 -13.50 13.63
C VAL A 266 38.10 -12.15 13.89
N PRO A 267 38.37 -11.26 12.90
CA PRO A 267 38.86 -9.91 13.13
C PRO A 267 37.94 -9.05 14.00
N LEU A 268 36.60 -9.23 13.87
CA LEU A 268 35.63 -8.48 14.65
C LEU A 268 35.64 -8.92 16.11
N VAL A 269 35.72 -10.21 16.39
CA VAL A 269 35.87 -10.75 17.75
C VAL A 269 37.19 -10.26 18.38
N ARG A 270 38.30 -10.33 17.66
CA ARG A 270 39.58 -9.80 18.13
C ARG A 270 39.51 -8.30 18.43
N THR A 271 38.75 -7.54 17.66
CA THR A 271 38.51 -6.11 17.91
C THR A 271 37.73 -5.92 19.22
N SER A 272 36.67 -6.76 19.44
CA SER A 272 35.86 -6.73 20.67
C SER A 272 36.65 -7.10 21.93
N VAL A 273 37.57 -8.05 21.83
CA VAL A 273 38.47 -8.41 22.95
C VAL A 273 39.41 -7.25 23.34
N ARG A 274 39.90 -6.50 22.33
CA ARG A 274 40.73 -5.29 22.57
C ARG A 274 39.94 -4.14 23.16
N LYS A 275 38.69 -3.98 22.75
CA LYS A 275 37.80 -2.89 23.18
C LYS A 275 36.38 -3.40 23.23
N HIS A 276 35.86 -3.58 24.45
CA HIS A 276 34.49 -4.09 24.67
C HIS A 276 33.43 -3.14 24.12
N PRO A 277 32.29 -3.69 23.59
CA PRO A 277 31.14 -2.91 23.18
C PRO A 277 30.61 -2.03 24.32
N THR A 278 30.34 -0.76 24.00
CA THR A 278 29.75 0.20 24.94
C THR A 278 28.72 1.07 24.19
N GLY A 279 27.57 1.31 24.80
CA GLY A 279 26.47 2.10 24.21
C GLY A 279 25.61 1.32 23.20
N ALA A 280 24.49 1.94 22.81
CA ALA A 280 23.45 1.32 22.00
C ALA A 280 23.94 0.81 20.64
N ALA A 281 24.70 1.63 19.91
CA ALA A 281 25.20 1.28 18.58
C ALA A 281 26.05 -0.01 18.58
N ALA A 282 26.98 -0.13 19.54
CA ALA A 282 27.87 -1.28 19.63
C ALA A 282 27.12 -2.54 20.05
N TRP A 283 26.23 -2.46 21.03
CA TRP A 283 25.46 -3.60 21.50
C TRP A 283 24.45 -4.08 20.46
N SER A 284 23.80 -3.16 19.69
CA SER A 284 22.91 -3.54 18.58
C SER A 284 23.65 -4.36 17.51
N VAL A 285 24.85 -3.92 17.11
CA VAL A 285 25.65 -4.65 16.11
C VAL A 285 26.15 -5.98 16.68
N ALA A 286 26.57 -6.03 17.95
CA ALA A 286 26.99 -7.28 18.59
C ALA A 286 25.87 -8.31 18.65
N ALA A 287 24.66 -7.90 19.05
CA ALA A 287 23.48 -8.77 19.07
C ALA A 287 23.09 -9.24 17.65
N ALA A 288 23.16 -8.35 16.66
CA ALA A 288 22.92 -8.70 15.27
C ALA A 288 23.84 -9.82 14.76
N LEU A 289 25.13 -9.81 15.16
CA LEU A 289 26.07 -10.86 14.80
C LEU A 289 25.75 -12.22 15.48
N VAL A 290 25.20 -12.18 16.69
CA VAL A 290 24.70 -13.42 17.35
C VAL A 290 23.53 -13.98 16.55
N TRP A 291 22.55 -13.15 16.21
CA TRP A 291 21.40 -13.56 15.39
C TRP A 291 21.79 -14.02 13.98
N PHE A 292 22.83 -13.40 13.39
CA PHE A 292 23.39 -13.85 12.12
C PHE A 292 23.89 -15.31 12.24
N LEU A 293 24.60 -15.65 13.31
CA LEU A 293 25.09 -17.01 13.52
C LEU A 293 23.95 -18.00 13.83
N VAL A 294 22.97 -17.58 14.62
CA VAL A 294 21.77 -18.40 14.91
C VAL A 294 21.01 -18.74 13.63
N ALA A 295 20.74 -17.71 12.81
CA ALA A 295 20.04 -17.89 11.54
C ALA A 295 20.85 -18.78 10.57
N LEU A 296 22.16 -18.59 10.48
CA LEU A 296 23.02 -19.39 9.63
C LEU A 296 23.08 -20.85 10.05
N ALA A 297 23.08 -21.13 11.36
CA ALA A 297 23.04 -22.49 11.90
C ALA A 297 21.67 -23.15 11.64
N GLY A 298 20.57 -22.39 11.83
CA GLY A 298 19.22 -22.86 11.52
C GLY A 298 19.04 -23.18 10.04
N ASP A 299 19.50 -22.29 9.15
CA ASP A 299 19.46 -22.49 7.71
C ASP A 299 20.28 -23.71 7.26
N ALA A 300 21.47 -23.90 7.81
CA ALA A 300 22.29 -25.08 7.53
C ALA A 300 21.62 -26.38 8.00
N TYR A 301 20.89 -26.36 9.13
CA TYR A 301 20.12 -27.48 9.60
C TYR A 301 18.95 -27.79 8.64
N VAL A 302 18.22 -26.77 8.23
CA VAL A 302 17.05 -26.93 7.32
C VAL A 302 17.51 -27.50 5.97
N LEU A 303 18.53 -26.94 5.35
CA LEU A 303 19.07 -27.45 4.08
C LEU A 303 19.56 -28.89 4.16
N ALA A 304 20.10 -29.31 5.32
CA ALA A 304 20.59 -30.69 5.52
C ALA A 304 19.44 -31.70 5.75
N THR A 305 18.27 -31.23 6.18
CA THR A 305 17.18 -32.09 6.66
C THR A 305 16.01 -32.18 5.71
N TYR A 306 15.68 -31.09 5.03
CA TYR A 306 14.47 -30.96 4.21
C TYR A 306 14.78 -30.90 2.70
N ALA A 307 13.84 -31.33 1.88
CA ALA A 307 13.96 -31.25 0.42
C ALA A 307 13.97 -29.77 -0.05
N PRO A 308 14.65 -29.46 -1.18
CA PRO A 308 14.78 -28.06 -1.66
C PRO A 308 13.48 -27.28 -1.85
N HIS A 309 12.37 -27.93 -2.17
CA HIS A 309 11.05 -27.29 -2.30
C HIS A 309 10.40 -27.00 -0.95
N GLU A 310 10.74 -27.71 0.10
CA GLU A 310 10.20 -27.51 1.46
C GLU A 310 10.97 -26.43 2.24
N VAL A 311 12.23 -26.13 1.84
CA VAL A 311 13.15 -25.25 2.57
C VAL A 311 12.49 -23.93 2.94
N PHE A 312 11.80 -23.27 1.98
CA PHE A 312 11.20 -21.97 2.26
C PHE A 312 10.06 -22.07 3.29
N ALA A 313 9.20 -23.06 3.20
CA ALA A 313 8.12 -23.26 4.15
C ALA A 313 8.65 -23.42 5.58
N VAL A 314 9.74 -24.18 5.75
CA VAL A 314 10.38 -24.43 7.07
C VAL A 314 11.13 -23.19 7.60
N ILE A 315 11.84 -22.43 6.77
CA ILE A 315 12.54 -21.23 7.24
C ILE A 315 11.63 -20.01 7.46
N ARG A 316 10.46 -19.97 6.81
CA ARG A 316 9.53 -18.83 6.83
C ARG A 316 9.17 -18.37 8.24
N PRO A 317 8.76 -19.23 9.21
CA PRO A 317 8.49 -18.81 10.58
C PRO A 317 9.70 -18.18 11.28
N GLY A 318 10.91 -18.61 10.94
CA GLY A 318 12.17 -18.09 11.49
C GLY A 318 12.70 -16.81 10.83
N LEU A 319 12.14 -16.38 9.69
CA LEU A 319 12.58 -15.16 9.00
C LEU A 319 12.63 -13.91 9.89
N PRO A 320 11.68 -13.68 10.81
CA PRO A 320 11.74 -12.54 11.73
C PRO A 320 13.00 -12.51 12.58
N LEU A 321 13.55 -13.66 12.97
CA LEU A 321 14.79 -13.76 13.76
C LEU A 321 15.97 -13.18 12.97
N PHE A 322 16.02 -13.40 11.66
CA PHE A 322 17.03 -12.82 10.81
C PHE A 322 16.72 -11.36 10.46
N LEU A 323 15.50 -11.06 10.03
CA LEU A 323 15.12 -9.71 9.59
C LEU A 323 15.21 -8.68 10.70
N VAL A 324 14.67 -8.96 11.87
CA VAL A 324 14.69 -8.05 13.01
C VAL A 324 15.94 -8.24 13.85
N GLY A 325 16.28 -9.50 14.15
CA GLY A 325 17.40 -9.85 15.01
C GLY A 325 18.76 -9.48 14.39
N CYS A 326 18.97 -9.78 13.12
CA CYS A 326 20.21 -9.44 12.42
C CYS A 326 20.10 -8.10 11.69
N VAL A 327 19.29 -8.03 10.62
CA VAL A 327 19.27 -6.90 9.69
C VAL A 327 18.77 -5.62 10.37
N GLY A 328 17.69 -5.72 11.11
CA GLY A 328 17.11 -4.61 11.87
C GLY A 328 18.11 -4.04 12.89
N GLN A 329 18.74 -4.91 13.67
CA GLN A 329 19.71 -4.45 14.69
C GLN A 329 21.01 -3.88 14.09
N VAL A 330 21.47 -4.38 12.92
CA VAL A 330 22.58 -3.73 12.19
C VAL A 330 22.16 -2.33 11.75
N LEU A 331 20.96 -2.19 11.17
CA LEU A 331 20.44 -0.89 10.73
C LEU A 331 20.28 0.08 11.91
N LEU A 332 19.70 -0.38 13.03
CA LEU A 332 19.57 0.40 14.26
C LEU A 332 20.93 0.87 14.79
N GLY A 333 21.88 -0.05 14.89
CA GLY A 333 23.23 0.25 15.36
C GLY A 333 23.97 1.22 14.45
N ALA A 334 23.91 1.00 13.13
CA ALA A 334 24.50 1.88 12.14
C ALA A 334 23.88 3.28 12.17
N LEU A 335 22.55 3.41 12.19
CA LEU A 335 21.86 4.70 12.26
C LEU A 335 22.14 5.42 13.60
N THR A 336 22.19 4.71 14.73
CA THR A 336 22.54 5.30 16.03
C THR A 336 23.92 5.93 15.99
N TYR A 337 24.87 5.35 15.27
CA TYR A 337 26.24 5.86 15.13
C TYR A 337 26.36 6.94 14.04
N LEU A 338 25.81 6.70 12.86
CA LEU A 338 26.03 7.53 11.66
C LEU A 338 25.10 8.75 11.62
N LEU A 339 23.85 8.65 12.04
CA LEU A 339 22.89 9.75 11.94
C LEU A 339 23.33 11.02 12.69
N PRO A 340 23.83 10.97 13.92
CA PRO A 340 24.36 12.16 14.60
C PRO A 340 25.50 12.85 13.83
N VAL A 341 26.37 12.05 13.19
CA VAL A 341 27.51 12.57 12.41
C VAL A 341 27.02 13.26 11.13
N VAL A 342 26.04 12.67 10.46
CA VAL A 342 25.46 13.19 9.20
C VAL A 342 24.63 14.46 9.44
N LEU A 343 23.87 14.53 10.51
CA LEU A 343 23.11 15.73 10.89
C LEU A 343 24.02 16.90 11.29
N GLY A 344 25.20 16.60 11.84
CA GLY A 344 26.23 17.60 12.10
C GLY A 344 25.89 18.55 13.24
N GLY A 345 26.18 19.86 13.09
CA GLY A 345 25.92 20.89 14.10
C GLY A 345 27.02 21.03 15.19
N GLY A 346 28.15 20.35 15.01
CA GLY A 346 29.30 20.41 15.96
C GLY A 346 29.20 19.44 17.14
N PRO A 347 30.22 19.37 18.00
CA PRO A 347 30.37 18.34 19.05
C PRO A 347 29.20 18.32 20.07
N LYS A 348 28.59 19.46 20.36
CA LYS A 348 27.46 19.60 21.30
C LYS A 348 26.18 19.01 20.69
N ALA A 349 25.91 19.34 19.43
CA ALA A 349 24.75 18.82 18.70
C ALA A 349 24.84 17.30 18.47
N ILE A 350 26.00 16.81 18.07
CA ILE A 350 26.27 15.37 17.91
C ILE A 350 26.01 14.62 19.22
N ARG A 351 26.54 15.10 20.35
CA ARG A 351 26.27 14.46 21.66
C ARG A 351 24.78 14.49 22.03
N GLY A 352 24.08 15.61 21.77
CA GLY A 352 22.67 15.73 22.03
C GLY A 352 21.83 14.76 21.19
N THR A 353 22.14 14.63 19.90
CA THR A 353 21.47 13.68 19.00
C THR A 353 21.76 12.23 19.40
N THR A 354 23.01 11.90 19.75
CA THR A 354 23.36 10.56 20.25
C THR A 354 22.58 10.22 21.52
N ALA A 355 22.56 11.13 22.51
CA ALA A 355 21.82 10.92 23.76
C ALA A 355 20.30 10.74 23.53
N LEU A 356 19.73 11.42 22.50
CA LEU A 356 18.33 11.21 22.11
C LEU A 356 18.11 9.81 21.53
N LEU A 357 18.93 9.36 20.61
CA LEU A 357 18.82 8.04 19.99
C LEU A 357 19.07 6.89 20.99
N GLU A 358 19.93 7.12 21.97
CA GLU A 358 20.23 6.16 23.03
C GLU A 358 19.20 6.17 24.17
N ARG A 359 18.15 6.98 24.11
CA ARG A 359 17.15 7.04 25.19
C ARG A 359 16.44 5.69 25.35
N GLY A 360 16.53 5.11 26.56
CA GLY A 360 15.91 3.82 26.90
C GLY A 360 16.48 2.61 26.13
N TRP A 361 17.69 2.71 25.58
CA TRP A 361 18.26 1.64 24.75
C TRP A 361 18.40 0.28 25.45
N PRO A 362 18.74 0.16 26.76
CA PRO A 362 18.86 -1.17 27.37
C PRO A 362 17.52 -1.92 27.37
N LEU A 363 16.40 -1.19 27.67
CA LEU A 363 15.08 -1.79 27.68
C LEU A 363 14.65 -2.19 26.27
N ARG A 364 14.87 -1.33 25.27
CA ARG A 364 14.55 -1.65 23.86
C ARG A 364 15.36 -2.84 23.35
N MET A 365 16.65 -2.92 23.71
CA MET A 365 17.49 -4.06 23.38
C MET A 365 17.03 -5.36 24.05
N ALA A 366 16.67 -5.31 25.34
CA ALA A 366 16.12 -6.45 26.04
C ALA A 366 14.81 -6.89 25.41
N ALA A 367 13.88 -5.98 25.14
CA ALA A 367 12.61 -6.23 24.49
C ALA A 367 12.76 -6.89 23.10
N LEU A 368 13.69 -6.39 22.28
CA LEU A 368 13.97 -6.99 20.98
C LEU A 368 14.55 -8.39 21.10
N ASN A 369 15.58 -8.58 21.91
CA ASN A 369 16.34 -9.84 21.90
C ASN A 369 15.70 -10.94 22.73
N LEU A 370 14.92 -10.62 23.77
CA LEU A 370 14.11 -11.57 24.54
C LEU A 370 12.74 -11.81 23.90
N GLY A 371 12.16 -10.79 23.27
CA GLY A 371 10.87 -10.92 22.56
C GLY A 371 10.97 -11.75 21.29
N LEU A 372 12.03 -11.59 20.49
CA LEU A 372 12.18 -12.27 19.20
C LEU A 372 11.98 -13.80 19.25
N PRO A 373 12.63 -14.58 20.10
CA PRO A 373 12.40 -16.03 20.15
C PRO A 373 10.99 -16.39 20.61
N LEU A 374 10.36 -15.52 21.41
CA LEU A 374 8.98 -15.74 21.88
C LEU A 374 7.94 -15.50 20.78
N THR A 375 8.29 -14.81 19.69
CA THR A 375 7.39 -14.66 18.54
C THR A 375 7.11 -15.97 17.80
N LEU A 376 7.89 -17.02 18.08
CA LEU A 376 7.68 -18.36 17.53
C LEU A 376 6.65 -19.18 18.32
N LEU A 377 6.22 -18.69 19.48
CA LEU A 377 5.22 -19.36 20.30
C LEU A 377 3.81 -19.08 19.73
N PRO A 378 2.94 -20.09 19.70
CA PRO A 378 1.56 -19.90 19.25
C PRO A 378 0.74 -19.10 20.27
N GLY A 379 -0.37 -18.51 19.82
CA GLY A 379 -1.35 -17.83 20.65
C GLY A 379 -0.87 -16.53 21.29
N LEU A 380 -1.50 -16.16 22.41
CA LEU A 380 -1.27 -14.88 23.11
C LEU A 380 0.22 -14.59 23.45
N PRO A 381 1.06 -15.54 23.90
CA PRO A 381 2.45 -15.25 24.19
C PRO A 381 3.23 -14.75 22.97
N GLY A 382 3.02 -15.38 21.82
CA GLY A 382 3.65 -14.96 20.56
C GLY A 382 3.15 -13.58 20.11
N THR A 383 1.85 -13.33 20.23
CA THR A 383 1.26 -12.01 19.90
C THR A 383 1.83 -10.90 20.78
N PHE A 384 1.90 -11.08 22.10
CA PHE A 384 2.53 -10.12 23.01
C PHE A 384 4.01 -9.89 22.70
N ALA A 385 4.73 -10.94 22.32
CA ALA A 385 6.12 -10.84 21.91
C ALA A 385 6.26 -10.00 20.63
N TRP A 386 5.42 -10.23 19.62
CA TRP A 386 5.36 -9.42 18.40
C TRP A 386 5.08 -7.95 18.68
N VAL A 387 4.05 -7.65 19.48
CA VAL A 387 3.74 -6.27 19.89
C VAL A 387 4.95 -5.60 20.55
N THR A 388 5.62 -6.31 21.46
CA THR A 388 6.81 -5.80 22.16
C THR A 388 7.96 -5.48 21.20
N VAL A 389 8.21 -6.35 20.22
CA VAL A 389 9.23 -6.19 19.19
C VAL A 389 8.91 -5.00 18.29
N LEU A 390 7.68 -4.88 17.80
CA LEU A 390 7.22 -3.79 16.95
C LEU A 390 7.28 -2.44 17.66
N ILE A 391 6.81 -2.37 18.90
CA ILE A 391 6.91 -1.15 19.75
C ILE A 391 8.36 -0.71 19.91
N SER A 392 9.28 -1.65 20.14
CA SER A 392 10.69 -1.33 20.31
C SER A 392 11.33 -0.78 19.03
N GLY A 393 10.97 -1.33 17.88
CA GLY A 393 11.39 -0.84 16.55
C GLY A 393 10.82 0.55 16.25
N LEU A 394 9.52 0.72 16.46
CA LEU A 394 8.81 1.99 16.22
C LEU A 394 9.35 3.11 17.12
N ALA A 395 9.63 2.80 18.41
CA ALA A 395 10.23 3.76 19.33
C ALA A 395 11.57 4.30 18.79
N PHE A 396 12.38 3.47 18.15
CA PHE A 396 13.61 3.94 17.51
C PHE A 396 13.33 4.85 16.31
N VAL A 397 12.40 4.48 15.44
CA VAL A 397 12.02 5.30 14.28
C VAL A 397 11.57 6.69 14.73
N VAL A 398 10.73 6.77 15.75
CA VAL A 398 10.26 8.05 16.33
C VAL A 398 11.42 8.88 16.88
N LEU A 399 12.36 8.27 17.60
CA LEU A 399 13.55 8.98 18.11
C LEU A 399 14.44 9.48 16.96
N ALA A 400 14.60 8.69 15.90
CA ALA A 400 15.38 9.06 14.73
C ALA A 400 14.72 10.20 13.92
N VAL A 401 13.42 10.12 13.68
CA VAL A 401 12.64 11.21 13.05
C VAL A 401 12.73 12.48 13.90
N THR A 402 12.56 12.37 15.21
CA THR A 402 12.71 13.51 16.13
C THR A 402 14.08 14.14 16.03
N ALA A 403 15.14 13.33 15.92
CA ALA A 403 16.50 13.83 15.74
C ALA A 403 16.67 14.63 14.45
N VAL A 404 16.10 14.14 13.34
CA VAL A 404 16.10 14.80 12.04
C VAL A 404 15.33 16.13 12.10
N LEU A 405 14.11 16.13 12.62
CA LEU A 405 13.27 17.33 12.72
C LEU A 405 13.95 18.41 13.57
N ARG A 406 14.54 18.04 14.71
CA ARG A 406 15.31 18.98 15.54
C ARG A 406 16.51 19.57 14.80
N ALA A 407 17.24 18.75 14.04
CA ALA A 407 18.37 19.22 13.24
C ALA A 407 17.96 20.18 12.12
N TRP A 408 16.72 20.09 11.63
CA TRP A 408 16.14 20.97 10.62
C TRP A 408 15.38 22.16 11.22
N HIS A 409 15.50 22.39 12.53
CA HIS A 409 14.82 23.47 13.27
C HIS A 409 13.27 23.44 13.20
N VAL A 410 12.70 22.29 12.89
CA VAL A 410 11.24 22.07 13.01
C VAL A 410 10.90 21.86 14.49
N VAL A 411 10.24 22.84 15.08
CA VAL A 411 9.85 22.78 16.49
C VAL A 411 8.50 22.07 16.59
N LEU A 412 8.51 20.78 16.94
CA LEU A 412 7.29 20.10 17.40
C LEU A 412 7.26 20.20 18.93
N PRO A 413 6.13 20.66 19.53
CA PRO A 413 5.97 20.65 20.98
C PRO A 413 6.14 19.23 21.54
N PRO A 414 6.89 19.02 22.62
CA PRO A 414 7.16 17.67 23.16
C PRO A 414 5.89 16.89 23.57
N ALA A 415 4.79 17.61 23.88
CA ALA A 415 3.51 17.01 24.19
C ALA A 415 2.89 16.27 22.98
N HIS A 416 2.98 16.81 21.78
CA HIS A 416 2.41 16.19 20.59
C HIS A 416 3.19 14.95 20.10
N LEU A 417 4.48 14.88 20.37
CA LEU A 417 5.29 13.68 20.11
C LEU A 417 4.95 12.56 21.09
N GLY A 418 4.71 12.89 22.35
CA GLY A 418 4.30 11.93 23.39
C GLY A 418 2.87 11.41 23.19
N THR A 419 1.93 12.30 22.88
CA THR A 419 0.53 11.94 22.62
C THR A 419 0.37 11.20 21.29
N GLY A 420 1.03 11.64 20.21
CA GLY A 420 1.01 10.94 18.92
C GLY A 420 1.61 9.53 19.00
N LEU A 421 2.72 9.36 19.69
CA LEU A 421 3.31 8.04 19.95
C LEU A 421 2.40 7.19 20.84
N GLY A 422 1.87 7.79 21.94
CA GLY A 422 0.94 7.09 22.84
C GLY A 422 -0.32 6.64 22.11
N ALA A 423 -0.93 7.53 21.33
CA ALA A 423 -2.14 7.20 20.54
C ALA A 423 -1.85 6.11 19.49
N LEU A 424 -0.72 6.19 18.78
CA LEU A 424 -0.33 5.16 17.80
C LEU A 424 -0.03 3.81 18.47
N LEU A 425 0.65 3.83 19.63
CA LEU A 425 0.94 2.60 20.38
C LEU A 425 -0.35 2.01 20.98
N THR A 426 -1.27 2.85 21.45
CA THR A 426 -2.58 2.41 21.94
C THR A 426 -3.43 1.86 20.78
N ALA A 427 -3.46 2.52 19.64
CA ALA A 427 -4.17 2.04 18.46
C ALA A 427 -3.60 0.70 17.96
N LEU A 428 -2.28 0.55 17.87
CA LEU A 428 -1.63 -0.71 17.54
C LEU A 428 -1.94 -1.80 18.58
N ALA A 429 -1.92 -1.49 19.87
CA ALA A 429 -2.26 -2.43 20.93
C ALA A 429 -3.74 -2.84 20.88
N LEU A 430 -4.65 -1.90 20.58
CA LEU A 430 -6.06 -2.18 20.41
C LEU A 430 -6.31 -3.01 19.13
N ILE A 431 -5.71 -2.66 18.00
CA ILE A 431 -5.80 -3.45 16.77
C ILE A 431 -5.34 -4.88 17.05
N PHE A 432 -4.20 -5.09 17.71
CA PHE A 432 -3.72 -6.42 18.07
C PHE A 432 -4.62 -7.14 19.09
N ALA A 433 -5.19 -6.41 20.05
CA ALA A 433 -6.08 -7.00 21.06
C ALA A 433 -7.42 -7.46 20.45
N PHE A 434 -7.90 -6.74 19.41
CA PHE A 434 -9.14 -7.10 18.68
C PHE A 434 -8.91 -7.93 17.42
N SER A 435 -7.66 -8.09 16.96
CA SER A 435 -7.26 -8.91 15.80
C SER A 435 -6.53 -10.19 16.21
N GLY A 436 -6.58 -10.55 17.48
CA GLY A 436 -6.17 -11.89 17.91
C GLY A 436 -6.97 -12.91 17.10
N PRO A 437 -6.37 -14.04 16.65
CA PRO A 437 -7.16 -15.12 16.11
C PRO A 437 -8.27 -15.38 17.12
N GLY A 438 -9.52 -15.28 16.66
CA GLY A 438 -10.64 -15.72 17.45
C GLY A 438 -10.37 -17.19 17.77
N ASN A 439 -9.85 -17.46 18.96
CA ASN A 439 -9.99 -18.75 19.57
C ASN A 439 -11.43 -18.77 20.08
N ASP A 440 -12.38 -18.90 19.16
CA ASP A 440 -13.56 -19.66 19.46
C ASP A 440 -13.08 -21.11 19.54
N GLU A 441 -12.64 -21.49 20.74
CA GLU A 441 -12.66 -22.88 21.09
C GLU A 441 -14.12 -23.30 20.97
N SER A 442 -14.43 -24.03 19.90
CA SER A 442 -15.73 -24.61 19.67
C SER A 442 -16.12 -25.38 20.92
N THR A 443 -17.20 -24.99 21.55
CA THR A 443 -17.76 -25.68 22.72
C THR A 443 -18.54 -26.92 22.32
N LEU A 444 -18.59 -27.23 21.02
CA LEU A 444 -19.25 -28.41 20.50
C LEU A 444 -18.37 -29.65 20.69
N THR A 445 -19.00 -30.74 21.16
CA THR A 445 -18.35 -32.06 21.26
C THR A 445 -18.36 -32.68 19.87
N PRO A 446 -17.22 -33.07 19.28
CA PRO A 446 -17.19 -33.73 17.98
C PRO A 446 -18.12 -34.93 17.96
N THR A 447 -18.97 -35.06 16.95
CA THR A 447 -19.92 -36.17 16.79
C THR A 447 -19.19 -37.48 16.48
N GLY A 448 -17.97 -37.39 15.92
CA GLY A 448 -17.17 -38.53 15.46
C GLY A 448 -17.56 -39.00 14.05
N GLN A 449 -18.49 -38.29 13.37
CA GLN A 449 -18.81 -38.54 11.98
C GLN A 449 -17.88 -37.73 11.07
N THR A 450 -17.55 -38.28 9.90
CA THR A 450 -16.75 -37.58 8.88
C THR A 450 -17.51 -37.61 7.56
N HIS A 451 -17.69 -36.44 6.95
CA HIS A 451 -18.25 -36.28 5.61
C HIS A 451 -17.12 -36.06 4.63
N THR A 452 -17.11 -36.83 3.54
CA THR A 452 -16.18 -36.59 2.42
C THR A 452 -16.97 -36.09 1.23
N VAL A 453 -16.58 -34.96 0.66
CA VAL A 453 -17.23 -34.31 -0.48
C VAL A 453 -16.20 -34.12 -1.58
N GLU A 454 -16.55 -34.52 -2.80
CA GLU A 454 -15.74 -34.27 -3.99
C GLU A 454 -15.94 -32.80 -4.42
N VAL A 455 -14.84 -32.07 -4.65
CA VAL A 455 -14.83 -30.66 -5.06
C VAL A 455 -14.03 -30.53 -6.33
N THR A 456 -14.64 -29.95 -7.35
CA THR A 456 -13.99 -29.70 -8.64
C THR A 456 -13.64 -28.22 -8.77
N LEU A 457 -12.42 -27.93 -9.16
CA LEU A 457 -11.91 -26.60 -9.48
C LEU A 457 -11.85 -26.46 -11.01
N GLY A 458 -12.67 -25.57 -11.58
CA GLY A 458 -12.66 -25.37 -13.03
C GLY A 458 -13.45 -24.14 -13.48
N ASP A 459 -13.15 -23.61 -14.64
CA ASP A 459 -13.83 -22.45 -15.26
C ASP A 459 -13.98 -21.22 -14.31
N MET A 460 -12.96 -20.99 -13.46
CA MET A 460 -12.96 -19.96 -12.39
C MET A 460 -14.06 -20.16 -11.34
N THR A 461 -14.59 -21.37 -11.18
CA THR A 461 -15.59 -21.75 -10.18
C THR A 461 -15.08 -22.88 -9.28
N ILE A 462 -15.73 -23.05 -8.13
CA ILE A 462 -15.56 -24.20 -7.23
C ILE A 462 -16.91 -24.91 -7.14
N GLU A 463 -16.96 -26.18 -7.54
CA GLU A 463 -18.20 -26.98 -7.49
C GLU A 463 -18.06 -28.18 -6.54
N PRO A 464 -18.99 -28.36 -5.58
CA PRO A 464 -20.13 -27.48 -5.27
C PRO A 464 -19.68 -26.16 -4.59
N SER A 465 -20.35 -25.05 -4.90
CA SER A 465 -20.09 -23.75 -4.29
C SER A 465 -20.60 -23.65 -2.84
N THR A 466 -21.47 -24.57 -2.42
CA THR A 466 -21.98 -24.66 -1.05
C THR A 466 -22.05 -26.12 -0.59
N ILE A 467 -21.54 -26.38 0.60
CA ILE A 467 -21.58 -27.69 1.25
C ILE A 467 -22.24 -27.52 2.61
N THR A 468 -23.24 -28.33 2.93
CA THR A 468 -23.90 -28.33 4.25
C THR A 468 -23.53 -29.59 5.02
N VAL A 469 -23.12 -29.46 6.31
CA VAL A 469 -22.77 -30.55 7.22
C VAL A 469 -23.44 -30.35 8.58
N ASP A 470 -23.61 -31.41 9.34
CA ASP A 470 -24.13 -31.28 10.72
C ASP A 470 -23.09 -30.65 11.66
N PRO A 471 -23.48 -29.72 12.57
CA PRO A 471 -22.57 -29.10 13.51
C PRO A 471 -21.85 -30.14 14.38
N GLY A 472 -20.51 -30.10 14.39
CA GLY A 472 -19.68 -31.04 15.12
C GLY A 472 -19.18 -32.23 14.30
N ASP A 473 -19.58 -32.37 13.05
CA ASP A 473 -19.03 -33.35 12.12
C ASP A 473 -17.71 -32.88 11.52
N ALA A 474 -16.84 -33.82 11.16
CA ALA A 474 -15.60 -33.52 10.46
C ALA A 474 -15.85 -33.53 8.93
N LEU A 475 -15.29 -32.53 8.23
CA LEU A 475 -15.36 -32.42 6.79
C LEU A 475 -14.00 -32.69 6.12
N VAL A 476 -14.03 -33.50 5.10
CA VAL A 476 -12.90 -33.83 4.23
C VAL A 476 -13.31 -33.51 2.79
N LEU A 477 -12.50 -32.77 2.05
CA LEU A 477 -12.76 -32.44 0.65
C LEU A 477 -11.75 -33.18 -0.24
N ASP A 478 -12.26 -33.98 -1.19
CA ASP A 478 -11.44 -34.54 -2.27
C ASP A 478 -11.47 -33.55 -3.44
N VAL A 479 -10.40 -32.74 -3.53
CA VAL A 479 -10.30 -31.60 -4.46
C VAL A 479 -9.61 -32.04 -5.73
N VAL A 480 -10.24 -31.79 -6.89
CA VAL A 480 -9.68 -32.09 -8.23
C VAL A 480 -9.66 -30.84 -9.09
N ASN A 481 -8.55 -30.53 -9.71
CA ASN A 481 -8.43 -29.47 -10.70
C ASN A 481 -8.77 -30.00 -12.09
N ASP A 482 -9.97 -29.69 -12.61
CA ASP A 482 -10.43 -30.08 -13.96
C ASP A 482 -10.23 -28.94 -14.99
N ASP A 483 -9.52 -27.89 -14.64
CA ASP A 483 -9.20 -26.75 -15.53
C ASP A 483 -7.83 -26.95 -16.22
N ALA A 484 -7.62 -26.18 -17.29
CA ALA A 484 -6.32 -26.04 -17.97
C ALA A 484 -5.32 -25.14 -17.22
N GLN A 485 -5.75 -24.44 -16.15
CA GLN A 485 -4.94 -23.57 -15.31
C GLN A 485 -4.70 -24.19 -13.92
N PRO A 486 -3.62 -23.83 -13.24
CA PRO A 486 -3.38 -24.28 -11.87
C PRO A 486 -4.31 -23.56 -10.88
N HIS A 487 -4.91 -24.34 -9.95
CA HIS A 487 -5.77 -23.87 -8.89
C HIS A 487 -5.33 -24.43 -7.53
N ASP A 488 -5.76 -23.81 -6.44
CA ASP A 488 -5.71 -24.34 -5.10
C ASP A 488 -7.06 -24.10 -4.40
N LEU A 489 -7.28 -24.76 -3.26
CA LEU A 489 -8.41 -24.49 -2.39
C LEU A 489 -7.89 -24.15 -1.00
N ARG A 490 -8.29 -23.00 -0.50
CA ARG A 490 -7.97 -22.54 0.85
C ARG A 490 -9.23 -22.25 1.62
N MET A 491 -9.34 -22.79 2.82
CA MET A 491 -10.44 -22.55 3.75
C MET A 491 -10.08 -21.44 4.76
N GLU A 492 -11.07 -20.73 5.26
CA GLU A 492 -10.91 -19.64 6.23
C GLU A 492 -10.23 -20.12 7.53
N ASN A 493 -10.47 -21.35 7.98
CA ASN A 493 -9.82 -21.94 9.15
C ASN A 493 -8.33 -22.28 8.94
N GLY A 494 -7.78 -22.03 7.73
CA GLY A 494 -6.38 -22.20 7.39
C GLY A 494 -6.04 -23.56 6.75
N ALA A 495 -6.99 -24.49 6.61
CA ALA A 495 -6.81 -25.69 5.79
C ALA A 495 -6.63 -25.30 4.32
N GLN A 496 -5.71 -25.94 3.60
CA GLN A 496 -5.45 -25.63 2.20
C GLN A 496 -4.82 -26.80 1.46
N THR A 497 -5.14 -26.93 0.15
CA THR A 497 -4.40 -27.80 -0.76
C THR A 497 -3.08 -27.16 -1.19
N PRO A 498 -2.11 -27.91 -1.71
CA PRO A 498 -1.09 -27.33 -2.59
C PRO A 498 -1.75 -26.73 -3.85
N VAL A 499 -0.99 -25.97 -4.65
CA VAL A 499 -1.47 -25.57 -5.98
C VAL A 499 -1.49 -26.82 -6.85
N LEU A 500 -2.68 -27.18 -7.34
CA LEU A 500 -2.92 -28.35 -8.17
C LEU A 500 -2.72 -28.01 -9.65
N ALA A 501 -1.95 -28.80 -10.36
CA ALA A 501 -1.83 -28.69 -11.81
C ALA A 501 -3.08 -29.24 -12.53
N PRO A 502 -3.30 -28.94 -13.81
CA PRO A 502 -4.40 -29.51 -14.60
C PRO A 502 -4.49 -31.03 -14.48
N GLY A 503 -5.65 -31.54 -14.04
CA GLY A 503 -5.92 -32.97 -13.81
C GLY A 503 -5.35 -33.54 -12.51
N GLU A 504 -4.75 -32.72 -11.65
CA GLU A 504 -4.21 -33.13 -10.34
C GLU A 504 -5.24 -32.95 -9.25
N GLY A 505 -5.24 -33.81 -8.23
CA GLY A 505 -6.15 -33.75 -7.09
C GLY A 505 -5.41 -33.94 -5.78
N ASP A 506 -6.03 -33.47 -4.70
CA ASP A 506 -5.53 -33.63 -3.32
C ASP A 506 -6.70 -33.75 -2.32
N THR A 507 -6.47 -34.40 -1.19
CA THR A 507 -7.47 -34.54 -0.13
C THR A 507 -7.22 -33.49 0.95
N LEU A 508 -8.19 -32.60 1.19
CA LEU A 508 -8.11 -31.53 2.16
C LEU A 508 -8.90 -31.87 3.42
N GLU A 509 -8.22 -32.08 4.53
CA GLU A 509 -8.86 -32.23 5.84
C GLU A 509 -9.25 -30.84 6.37
N VAL A 510 -10.53 -30.48 6.29
CA VAL A 510 -11.07 -29.21 6.81
C VAL A 510 -11.17 -29.27 8.34
N GLY A 511 -11.45 -30.43 8.89
CA GLY A 511 -11.63 -30.66 10.34
C GLY A 511 -13.08 -30.56 10.78
N VAL A 512 -13.32 -30.38 12.08
CA VAL A 512 -14.65 -30.27 12.66
C VAL A 512 -15.29 -28.94 12.31
N VAL A 513 -16.49 -28.96 11.74
CA VAL A 513 -17.24 -27.76 11.35
C VAL A 513 -18.21 -27.42 12.48
N ASP A 514 -18.11 -26.16 12.96
CA ASP A 514 -18.92 -25.64 14.07
C ASP A 514 -19.69 -24.37 13.72
N GLY A 515 -19.58 -23.93 12.48
CA GLY A 515 -20.23 -22.76 11.89
C GLY A 515 -19.84 -22.55 10.44
N PRO A 516 -20.35 -21.52 9.78
CA PRO A 516 -20.04 -21.21 8.39
C PRO A 516 -18.53 -21.02 8.17
N LEU A 517 -18.00 -21.59 7.08
CA LEU A 517 -16.60 -21.46 6.68
C LEU A 517 -16.52 -21.08 5.19
N GLU A 518 -15.79 -20.02 4.88
CA GLU A 518 -15.48 -19.67 3.49
C GLU A 518 -14.29 -20.46 2.95
N GLY A 519 -14.36 -20.81 1.65
CA GLY A 519 -13.26 -21.38 0.89
C GLY A 519 -13.05 -20.63 -0.41
N TRP A 520 -11.80 -20.52 -0.89
CA TRP A 520 -11.50 -19.84 -2.14
C TRP A 520 -10.20 -20.33 -2.76
N CYS A 521 -10.05 -20.11 -4.08
CA CYS A 521 -8.76 -20.29 -4.74
C CYS A 521 -7.83 -19.11 -4.41
N ALA A 522 -6.64 -19.41 -3.84
CA ALA A 522 -5.66 -18.39 -3.48
C ALA A 522 -4.68 -18.05 -4.61
N VAL A 523 -4.82 -18.66 -5.79
CA VAL A 523 -4.10 -18.24 -6.99
C VAL A 523 -4.50 -16.82 -7.35
N MET A 524 -3.50 -15.99 -7.71
CA MET A 524 -3.69 -14.56 -7.89
C MET A 524 -4.76 -14.23 -8.93
N GLY A 525 -5.80 -13.51 -8.52
CA GLY A 525 -6.91 -13.07 -9.37
C GLY A 525 -8.12 -14.01 -9.39
N HIS A 526 -7.98 -15.29 -8.98
CA HIS A 526 -9.06 -16.28 -9.10
C HIS A 526 -10.20 -16.02 -8.10
N ARG A 527 -9.88 -15.70 -6.85
CA ARG A 527 -10.90 -15.28 -5.87
C ARG A 527 -11.68 -14.05 -6.36
N ALA A 528 -10.99 -13.07 -6.92
CA ALA A 528 -11.61 -11.85 -7.46
C ALA A 528 -12.47 -12.11 -8.72
N SER A 529 -12.28 -13.28 -9.35
CA SER A 529 -13.10 -13.75 -10.50
C SER A 529 -14.26 -14.65 -10.06
N GLY A 530 -14.56 -14.75 -8.75
CA GLY A 530 -15.68 -15.52 -8.22
C GLY A 530 -15.36 -16.97 -7.84
N MET A 531 -14.06 -17.37 -7.80
CA MET A 531 -13.68 -18.74 -7.43
C MET A 531 -13.70 -18.91 -5.93
N GLU A 532 -14.93 -19.04 -5.36
CA GLU A 532 -15.22 -19.13 -3.94
C GLU A 532 -16.25 -20.22 -3.65
N MET A 533 -16.26 -20.73 -2.40
CA MET A 533 -17.25 -21.67 -1.90
C MET A 533 -17.56 -21.40 -0.42
N THR A 534 -18.69 -21.92 0.08
CA THR A 534 -19.09 -21.79 1.48
C THR A 534 -19.47 -23.16 2.05
N VAL A 535 -19.02 -23.44 3.26
CA VAL A 535 -19.49 -24.56 4.07
C VAL A 535 -20.45 -24.01 5.11
N LEU A 536 -21.66 -24.54 5.18
CA LEU A 536 -22.71 -24.19 6.15
C LEU A 536 -22.96 -25.35 7.10
N THR A 537 -23.53 -25.08 8.29
CA THR A 537 -24.09 -26.12 9.15
C THR A 537 -25.57 -26.22 8.96
N THR A 538 -26.16 -27.42 9.27
CA THR A 538 -27.60 -27.62 9.21
C THR A 538 -28.40 -26.74 10.17
N ASP A 539 -27.75 -26.20 11.21
CA ASP A 539 -28.34 -25.22 12.12
C ASP A 539 -28.39 -23.80 11.48
N ASP A 540 -27.46 -23.47 10.59
CA ASP A 540 -27.45 -22.22 9.83
C ASP A 540 -28.53 -22.20 8.74
N GLU A 541 -28.80 -23.35 8.12
CA GLU A 541 -29.90 -23.53 7.16
C GLU A 541 -31.28 -23.49 7.85
N ALA A 542 -31.36 -23.84 9.14
CA ALA A 542 -32.62 -23.81 9.93
C ALA A 542 -32.93 -22.42 10.52
N ALA A 543 -32.03 -21.47 10.45
CA ALA A 543 -32.16 -20.14 11.02
C ALA A 543 -32.79 -19.11 10.07
N GLU A 544 -33.24 -19.50 8.87
CA GLU A 544 -34.08 -18.65 8.03
C GLU A 544 -35.49 -18.52 8.63
N PRO A 545 -35.93 -17.32 9.01
CA PRO A 545 -37.30 -17.10 9.46
C PRO A 545 -38.25 -17.24 8.28
N THR A 546 -39.07 -18.32 8.27
CA THR A 546 -40.24 -18.42 7.39
C THR A 546 -41.20 -17.30 7.69
N THR A 547 -41.14 -16.20 6.99
CA THR A 547 -42.21 -15.23 6.83
C THR A 547 -42.75 -15.33 5.41
N ASP A 548 -43.93 -15.91 5.35
CA ASP A 548 -44.80 -15.92 4.17
C ASP A 548 -45.15 -14.46 3.80
N HIS A 549 -44.47 -13.92 2.82
CA HIS A 549 -44.91 -12.78 2.02
C HIS A 549 -44.48 -13.02 0.58
N GLY A 550 -45.43 -12.85 -0.31
CA GLY A 550 -45.50 -13.22 -1.71
C GLY A 550 -44.22 -12.85 -2.50
N GLU A 551 -44.03 -13.73 -3.45
CA GLU A 551 -43.11 -13.69 -4.58
C GLU A 551 -42.33 -12.37 -4.79
N HIS A 552 -41.17 -12.25 -4.12
CA HIS A 552 -40.07 -11.49 -4.66
C HIS A 552 -38.83 -12.41 -4.55
N ALA A 553 -38.28 -12.69 -5.71
CA ALA A 553 -37.15 -13.57 -5.91
C ALA A 553 -35.92 -13.09 -5.09
N THR A 554 -35.48 -13.87 -4.08
CA THR A 554 -34.12 -13.77 -3.53
C THR A 554 -33.20 -14.62 -4.39
N GLY A 555 -32.74 -14.06 -5.51
CA GLY A 555 -31.61 -14.57 -6.30
C GLY A 555 -30.29 -13.98 -5.76
N ALA A 556 -29.20 -14.69 -5.98
CA ALA A 556 -27.85 -14.11 -5.99
C ALA A 556 -27.83 -12.79 -6.78
N PRO A 557 -26.92 -11.83 -6.53
CA PRO A 557 -26.95 -10.56 -7.23
C PRO A 557 -26.94 -10.83 -8.74
N GLU A 558 -28.13 -10.75 -9.36
CA GLU A 558 -28.24 -10.70 -10.81
C GLU A 558 -27.41 -9.50 -11.22
N THR A 559 -26.46 -9.70 -12.14
CA THR A 559 -25.82 -8.59 -12.83
C THR A 559 -26.91 -7.64 -13.27
N LEU A 560 -26.83 -6.36 -12.88
CA LEU A 560 -27.82 -5.35 -13.24
C LEU A 560 -28.14 -5.45 -14.73
N ASP A 561 -29.41 -5.68 -15.08
CA ASP A 561 -29.84 -5.64 -16.48
C ASP A 561 -29.96 -4.18 -16.92
N LEU A 562 -28.87 -3.63 -17.40
CA LEU A 562 -28.79 -2.25 -17.89
C LEU A 562 -29.39 -2.08 -19.29
N THR A 563 -29.84 -3.18 -19.92
CA THR A 563 -30.49 -3.16 -21.27
C THR A 563 -32.02 -3.17 -21.18
N GLY A 564 -32.57 -3.33 -19.97
CA GLY A 564 -33.99 -3.27 -19.71
C GLY A 564 -34.57 -1.86 -19.94
N GLU A 565 -35.88 -1.77 -20.12
CA GLU A 565 -36.55 -0.47 -20.19
C GLU A 565 -36.86 0.03 -18.77
N PRO A 566 -36.67 1.34 -18.47
CA PRO A 566 -37.11 1.92 -17.22
C PRO A 566 -38.64 1.78 -17.04
N SER A 567 -39.10 1.91 -15.80
CA SER A 567 -40.53 1.89 -15.48
C SER A 567 -41.28 3.05 -16.18
N GLN A 568 -42.58 2.89 -16.40
CA GLN A 568 -43.38 3.90 -17.16
C GLN A 568 -43.48 5.24 -16.44
N ASP A 569 -43.25 5.28 -15.16
CA ASP A 569 -43.25 6.44 -14.27
C ASP A 569 -41.85 6.93 -13.89
N TRP A 570 -40.81 6.35 -14.49
CA TRP A 570 -39.45 6.85 -14.32
C TRP A 570 -39.28 8.21 -15.01
N GLU A 571 -38.75 9.17 -14.25
CA GLU A 571 -38.38 10.49 -14.75
C GLU A 571 -36.88 10.66 -14.65
N PRO A 572 -36.15 10.93 -15.75
CA PRO A 572 -34.73 11.16 -15.73
C PRO A 572 -34.38 12.42 -14.92
N TYR A 573 -33.30 12.42 -14.21
CA TYR A 573 -32.77 13.66 -13.62
C TYR A 573 -32.44 14.65 -14.73
N ASP A 574 -32.95 15.91 -14.62
CA ASP A 574 -32.67 16.96 -15.60
C ASP A 574 -31.21 17.47 -15.42
N PRO A 575 -30.32 17.16 -16.37
CA PRO A 575 -28.90 17.56 -16.25
C PRO A 575 -28.64 18.98 -16.74
N VAL A 576 -29.63 19.70 -17.27
CA VAL A 576 -29.47 21.04 -17.84
C VAL A 576 -29.15 22.03 -16.73
N LEU A 577 -27.97 22.67 -16.80
CA LEU A 577 -27.58 23.66 -15.83
C LEU A 577 -28.34 24.98 -16.05
N ALA A 578 -29.11 25.38 -15.04
CA ALA A 578 -29.81 26.66 -15.09
C ALA A 578 -28.84 27.84 -15.25
N PRO A 579 -29.23 28.94 -15.93
CA PRO A 579 -28.43 30.14 -16.02
C PRO A 579 -28.02 30.69 -14.65
N THR A 580 -26.83 31.31 -14.59
CA THR A 580 -26.34 31.94 -13.36
C THR A 580 -27.33 32.98 -12.88
N PRO A 581 -27.79 32.91 -11.63
CA PRO A 581 -28.70 33.89 -11.08
C PRO A 581 -28.08 35.29 -11.02
N ASP A 582 -28.83 36.31 -11.42
CA ASP A 582 -28.40 37.73 -11.33
C ASP A 582 -28.59 38.25 -9.88
N ARG A 583 -27.89 37.69 -8.92
CA ARG A 583 -27.94 38.07 -7.47
C ARG A 583 -26.69 37.59 -6.76
N GLU A 584 -26.21 38.37 -5.77
CA GLU A 584 -25.03 38.06 -4.97
C GLU A 584 -25.35 37.26 -3.66
N GLU A 585 -26.62 37.23 -3.25
CA GLU A 585 -27.10 36.53 -2.07
C GLU A 585 -28.11 35.46 -2.46
N HIS A 586 -27.85 34.19 -2.06
CA HIS A 586 -28.67 33.02 -2.34
C HIS A 586 -29.22 32.47 -1.05
N GLU A 587 -30.56 32.49 -0.89
CA GLU A 587 -31.24 31.81 0.19
C GLU A 587 -31.85 30.50 -0.36
N VAL A 588 -31.47 29.36 0.19
CA VAL A 588 -31.88 28.03 -0.29
C VAL A 588 -32.31 27.18 0.89
N GLU A 589 -33.47 26.62 0.82
CA GLU A 589 -33.94 25.59 1.76
C GLU A 589 -33.69 24.22 1.11
N ILE A 590 -33.01 23.32 1.85
CA ILE A 590 -32.77 21.93 1.46
C ILE A 590 -33.41 21.03 2.52
N ARG A 591 -34.33 20.17 2.08
CA ARG A 591 -34.99 19.21 2.98
C ARG A 591 -34.37 17.84 2.81
N VAL A 592 -34.00 17.22 3.91
CA VAL A 592 -33.63 15.82 3.91
C VAL A 592 -34.90 14.98 3.93
N THR A 593 -35.02 14.08 2.97
CA THR A 593 -36.16 13.15 2.87
C THR A 593 -35.69 11.76 2.47
N GLU A 594 -36.47 10.78 2.81
CA GLU A 594 -36.31 9.40 2.36
C GLU A 594 -37.33 9.16 1.23
N SER A 595 -36.88 8.59 0.12
CA SER A 595 -37.73 8.31 -1.03
C SER A 595 -37.33 6.99 -1.70
N GLU A 596 -38.25 6.37 -2.41
CA GLU A 596 -37.95 5.25 -3.29
C GLU A 596 -37.61 5.81 -4.66
N GLN A 597 -36.48 5.37 -5.25
CA GLN A 597 -36.07 5.80 -6.58
C GLN A 597 -35.64 4.61 -7.44
N GLU A 598 -35.87 4.73 -8.75
CA GLU A 598 -35.37 3.80 -9.74
C GLU A 598 -33.91 4.13 -10.04
N VAL A 599 -32.98 3.30 -9.51
CA VAL A 599 -31.53 3.50 -9.55
C VAL A 599 -30.84 2.81 -10.73
N ALA A 600 -31.56 1.92 -11.39
CA ALA A 600 -31.20 1.27 -12.65
C ALA A 600 -32.52 0.82 -13.35
N PRO A 601 -32.54 0.51 -14.65
CA PRO A 601 -33.75 0.09 -15.35
C PRO A 601 -34.50 -1.01 -14.61
N GLY A 602 -35.76 -0.72 -14.15
CA GLY A 602 -36.60 -1.63 -13.40
C GLY A 602 -36.18 -1.90 -11.95
N VAL A 603 -35.09 -1.30 -11.45
CA VAL A 603 -34.56 -1.52 -10.09
C VAL A 603 -34.87 -0.33 -9.20
N HIS A 604 -35.74 -0.52 -8.22
CA HIS A 604 -36.13 0.49 -7.26
C HIS A 604 -35.52 0.18 -5.90
N GLN A 605 -35.02 1.22 -5.20
CA GLN A 605 -34.62 1.10 -3.82
C GLN A 605 -34.87 2.38 -3.03
N PRO A 606 -35.03 2.27 -1.70
CA PRO A 606 -35.07 3.45 -0.84
C PRO A 606 -33.71 4.17 -0.85
N VAL A 607 -33.75 5.49 -0.92
CA VAL A 607 -32.55 6.37 -0.89
C VAL A 607 -32.76 7.49 0.12
N TRP A 608 -31.66 8.05 0.59
CA TRP A 608 -31.67 9.26 1.42
C TRP A 608 -31.31 10.45 0.54
N THR A 609 -32.12 11.49 0.56
CA THR A 609 -32.01 12.57 -0.42
C THR A 609 -31.85 13.93 0.21
N PHE A 610 -31.23 14.82 -0.52
CA PHE A 610 -31.35 16.26 -0.35
C PHE A 610 -32.38 16.78 -1.38
N GLY A 611 -33.55 17.25 -0.92
CA GLY A 611 -34.57 17.80 -1.80
C GLY A 611 -35.40 16.77 -2.56
N GLY A 612 -35.34 15.49 -2.21
CA GLY A 612 -36.21 14.42 -2.77
C GLY A 612 -35.65 13.73 -4.01
N THR A 613 -34.47 14.07 -4.48
CA THR A 613 -33.81 13.48 -5.67
C THR A 613 -32.37 13.09 -5.40
N VAL A 614 -31.82 12.16 -6.18
CA VAL A 614 -30.40 11.85 -6.27
C VAL A 614 -29.90 12.17 -7.68
N PRO A 615 -28.89 13.05 -7.83
CA PRO A 615 -28.33 13.93 -6.80
C PRO A 615 -29.33 14.95 -6.25
N GLY A 616 -28.99 15.58 -5.14
CA GLY A 616 -29.70 16.75 -4.63
C GLY A 616 -29.59 17.97 -5.55
N PRO A 617 -30.27 19.10 -5.23
CA PRO A 617 -30.29 20.29 -6.08
C PRO A 617 -28.94 20.79 -6.50
N ILE A 618 -28.79 21.14 -7.79
CA ILE A 618 -27.57 21.80 -8.28
C ILE A 618 -27.71 23.31 -8.00
N LEU A 619 -26.77 23.84 -7.23
CA LEU A 619 -26.70 25.28 -6.94
C LEU A 619 -25.71 25.94 -7.90
N ARG A 620 -26.03 27.17 -8.36
CA ARG A 620 -25.13 27.96 -9.23
C ARG A 620 -24.98 29.38 -8.71
N GLY A 621 -23.79 29.93 -8.87
CA GLY A 621 -23.48 31.32 -8.53
C GLY A 621 -22.13 31.76 -9.09
N SER A 622 -21.71 32.94 -8.70
CA SER A 622 -20.45 33.58 -9.10
C SER A 622 -19.47 33.68 -7.93
N VAL A 623 -18.20 33.91 -8.26
CA VAL A 623 -17.18 34.15 -7.21
C VAL A 623 -17.52 35.44 -6.43
N GLY A 624 -17.62 35.28 -5.12
CA GLY A 624 -18.00 36.38 -4.19
C GLY A 624 -19.42 36.24 -3.66
N ASP A 625 -20.25 35.40 -4.28
CA ASP A 625 -21.63 35.20 -3.84
C ASP A 625 -21.71 34.56 -2.45
N VAL A 626 -22.78 34.90 -1.74
CA VAL A 626 -23.04 34.37 -0.40
C VAL A 626 -24.24 33.44 -0.45
N PHE A 627 -24.03 32.22 -0.02
CA PHE A 627 -25.06 31.21 0.13
C PHE A 627 -25.48 31.06 1.59
N THR A 628 -26.77 31.15 1.84
CA THR A 628 -27.40 30.85 3.13
C THR A 628 -28.32 29.66 2.91
N ILE A 629 -27.88 28.48 3.41
CA ILE A 629 -28.59 27.24 3.26
C ILE A 629 -29.35 26.94 4.56
N THR A 630 -30.65 26.74 4.48
CA THR A 630 -31.43 26.20 5.60
C THR A 630 -31.66 24.71 5.34
N LEU A 631 -30.91 23.88 6.10
CA LEU A 631 -31.11 22.44 6.07
C LEU A 631 -32.23 22.08 7.05
N VAL A 632 -33.25 21.38 6.57
CA VAL A 632 -34.36 20.86 7.40
C VAL A 632 -34.30 19.34 7.36
N ASN A 633 -34.24 18.67 8.51
CA ASN A 633 -34.22 17.22 8.57
C ASN A 633 -35.63 16.66 8.74
N ASP A 634 -36.28 16.33 7.64
CA ASP A 634 -37.58 15.64 7.61
C ASP A 634 -37.41 14.09 7.56
N GLY A 635 -36.17 13.59 7.57
CA GLY A 635 -35.88 12.15 7.59
C GLY A 635 -36.07 11.49 8.96
N THR A 636 -35.80 10.19 9.03
CA THR A 636 -35.93 9.39 10.27
C THR A 636 -34.63 9.29 11.05
N LEU A 637 -33.50 9.63 10.43
CA LEU A 637 -32.13 9.55 10.99
C LEU A 637 -31.51 10.93 11.18
N GLY A 638 -30.39 10.99 11.92
CA GLY A 638 -29.60 12.21 12.02
C GLY A 638 -28.80 12.47 10.76
N HIS A 639 -28.86 13.71 10.23
CA HIS A 639 -28.15 14.13 9.02
C HIS A 639 -27.44 15.47 9.21
N SER A 640 -26.54 15.81 8.32
CA SER A 640 -25.81 17.07 8.26
C SER A 640 -25.54 17.45 6.81
N ILE A 641 -24.91 18.59 6.58
CA ILE A 641 -24.49 18.99 5.24
C ILE A 641 -23.12 19.65 5.29
N ASP A 642 -22.27 19.33 4.33
CA ASP A 642 -20.95 19.93 4.14
C ASP A 642 -20.81 20.44 2.72
N PHE A 643 -20.51 21.72 2.55
CA PHE A 643 -20.26 22.36 1.26
C PHE A 643 -18.77 22.56 1.06
N HIS A 644 -18.17 21.87 0.09
CA HIS A 644 -16.76 22.03 -0.25
C HIS A 644 -16.42 23.41 -0.83
N THR A 645 -17.44 24.16 -1.25
CA THR A 645 -17.33 25.53 -1.74
C THR A 645 -16.93 26.52 -0.64
N GLY A 646 -17.26 26.23 0.62
CA GLY A 646 -17.04 27.11 1.76
C GLY A 646 -15.73 26.82 2.49
N ALA A 647 -15.14 27.86 3.06
CA ALA A 647 -13.96 27.73 3.92
C ALA A 647 -14.26 28.21 5.34
N LEU A 648 -14.84 27.33 6.17
CA LEU A 648 -15.23 27.66 7.55
C LEU A 648 -15.01 26.46 8.48
N ALA A 649 -15.01 26.74 9.80
CA ALA A 649 -14.85 25.69 10.80
C ALA A 649 -16.10 24.81 10.89
N PRO A 650 -15.97 23.47 10.84
CA PRO A 650 -17.09 22.54 10.73
C PRO A 650 -17.90 22.36 12.03
N ASP A 651 -17.37 22.80 13.17
CA ASP A 651 -17.86 22.42 14.51
C ASP A 651 -19.36 22.69 14.76
N GLU A 652 -19.91 23.79 14.20
CA GLU A 652 -21.31 24.17 14.36
C GLU A 652 -22.12 24.01 13.04
N PRO A 653 -21.65 24.50 11.88
CA PRO A 653 -22.44 24.49 10.65
C PRO A 653 -22.56 23.10 10.01
N MET A 654 -21.67 22.16 10.33
CA MET A 654 -21.69 20.80 9.81
C MET A 654 -22.08 19.75 10.88
N ARG A 655 -22.68 20.19 11.99
CA ARG A 655 -23.12 19.25 13.03
C ARG A 655 -24.28 18.42 12.54
N THR A 656 -24.36 17.18 13.00
CA THR A 656 -25.55 16.35 12.81
C THR A 656 -26.75 16.95 13.52
N ILE A 657 -27.88 17.06 12.83
CA ILE A 657 -29.19 17.48 13.36
C ILE A 657 -30.14 16.30 13.43
N ALA A 658 -30.95 16.23 14.45
CA ALA A 658 -31.93 15.18 14.66
C ALA A 658 -33.18 15.39 13.76
N PRO A 659 -33.99 14.34 13.56
CA PRO A 659 -35.29 14.48 12.88
C PRO A 659 -36.12 15.63 13.43
N GLY A 660 -36.63 16.48 12.54
CA GLY A 660 -37.43 17.66 12.84
C GLY A 660 -36.61 18.92 13.27
N GLU A 661 -35.28 18.84 13.30
CA GLU A 661 -34.43 19.99 13.53
C GLU A 661 -34.04 20.70 12.24
N GLU A 662 -33.70 21.99 12.34
CA GLU A 662 -33.14 22.80 11.27
C GLU A 662 -31.76 23.37 11.60
N LEU A 663 -30.95 23.62 10.56
CA LEU A 663 -29.61 24.17 10.66
C LEU A 663 -29.37 25.18 9.55
N THR A 664 -28.88 26.35 9.89
CA THR A 664 -28.43 27.33 8.90
C THR A 664 -26.93 27.19 8.66
N TYR A 665 -26.57 26.96 7.39
CA TYR A 665 -25.19 26.91 6.92
C TYR A 665 -24.97 28.11 5.99
N ARG A 666 -23.99 28.97 6.32
CA ARG A 666 -23.71 30.17 5.51
C ARG A 666 -22.25 30.21 5.11
N PHE A 667 -21.99 30.37 3.82
CA PHE A 667 -20.65 30.48 3.27
C PHE A 667 -20.56 31.53 2.15
N THR A 668 -19.34 31.99 1.87
CA THR A 668 -19.03 32.81 0.70
C THR A 668 -18.30 31.93 -0.32
N ALA A 669 -18.70 32.01 -1.58
CA ALA A 669 -18.08 31.28 -2.69
C ALA A 669 -16.79 31.98 -3.14
N ASP A 670 -15.69 31.77 -2.44
CA ASP A 670 -14.42 32.46 -2.68
C ASP A 670 -13.65 31.94 -3.92
N ARG A 671 -14.06 30.82 -4.49
CA ARG A 671 -13.36 30.12 -5.55
C ARG A 671 -14.34 29.59 -6.60
N ALA A 672 -13.96 29.80 -7.88
CA ALA A 672 -14.67 29.17 -9.00
C ALA A 672 -14.42 27.68 -9.05
N GLY A 673 -15.36 26.91 -9.59
CA GLY A 673 -15.27 25.47 -9.79
C GLY A 673 -16.57 24.74 -9.64
N ALA A 674 -16.52 23.43 -9.82
CA ALA A 674 -17.61 22.51 -9.53
C ALA A 674 -17.32 21.81 -8.20
N TRP A 675 -18.13 22.07 -7.20
CA TRP A 675 -17.88 21.70 -5.81
C TRP A 675 -18.96 20.72 -5.33
N LEU A 676 -18.51 19.61 -4.72
CA LEU A 676 -19.40 18.66 -4.08
C LEU A 676 -20.00 19.27 -2.81
N TYR A 677 -21.24 18.95 -2.50
CA TYR A 677 -21.76 18.97 -1.14
C TYR A 677 -22.35 17.61 -0.78
N HIS A 678 -22.29 17.24 0.49
CA HIS A 678 -22.74 15.91 0.93
C HIS A 678 -23.06 15.88 2.43
N CYS A 679 -23.70 14.80 2.87
CA CYS A 679 -23.88 14.55 4.30
C CYS A 679 -22.56 14.14 4.94
N SER A 680 -22.19 14.82 6.04
CA SER A 680 -20.96 14.54 6.81
C SER A 680 -21.21 13.76 8.10
N THR A 681 -22.45 13.32 8.35
CA THR A 681 -22.80 12.45 9.49
C THR A 681 -22.10 11.10 9.36
N SER A 682 -21.53 10.62 10.45
CA SER A 682 -20.82 9.32 10.49
C SER A 682 -21.80 8.14 10.57
N PRO A 683 -21.59 7.07 9.79
CA PRO A 683 -20.49 6.86 8.81
C PRO A 683 -20.76 7.55 7.47
N MET A 684 -19.95 8.53 7.09
CA MET A 684 -20.14 9.35 5.89
C MET A 684 -20.29 8.54 4.59
N THR A 685 -19.55 7.45 4.45
CA THR A 685 -19.61 6.58 3.27
C THR A 685 -21.01 6.02 3.03
N HIS A 686 -21.75 5.72 4.11
CA HIS A 686 -23.11 5.20 4.00
C HIS A 686 -24.11 6.26 3.52
N HIS A 687 -23.95 7.50 4.00
CA HIS A 687 -24.83 8.61 3.58
C HIS A 687 -24.60 8.96 2.09
N LEU A 688 -23.33 9.00 1.64
CA LEU A 688 -23.04 9.23 0.22
C LEU A 688 -23.52 8.07 -0.65
N ALA A 689 -23.25 6.83 -0.26
CA ALA A 689 -23.65 5.63 -1.00
C ALA A 689 -25.18 5.51 -1.17
N ASN A 690 -25.95 6.12 -0.27
CA ASN A 690 -27.40 6.11 -0.30
C ASN A 690 -28.00 7.41 -0.89
N GLY A 691 -27.22 8.28 -1.55
CA GLY A 691 -27.71 9.37 -2.38
C GLY A 691 -27.56 10.78 -1.79
N MET A 692 -26.98 10.94 -0.60
CA MET A 692 -26.88 12.26 0.05
C MET A 692 -25.71 13.10 -0.46
N TYR A 693 -25.77 13.55 -1.68
CA TYR A 693 -24.82 14.45 -2.33
C TYR A 693 -25.47 15.31 -3.42
N GLY A 694 -24.79 16.40 -3.78
CA GLY A 694 -25.14 17.28 -4.88
C GLY A 694 -23.97 18.20 -5.22
N ALA A 695 -24.15 19.20 -6.06
CA ALA A 695 -23.09 20.10 -6.49
C ALA A 695 -23.43 21.57 -6.37
N VAL A 696 -22.38 22.38 -6.18
CA VAL A 696 -22.41 23.86 -6.32
C VAL A 696 -21.46 24.22 -7.45
N ILE A 697 -21.99 24.87 -8.47
CA ILE A 697 -21.23 25.37 -9.61
C ILE A 697 -20.97 26.87 -9.38
N ILE A 698 -19.72 27.24 -9.29
CA ILE A 698 -19.29 28.64 -9.18
C ILE A 698 -18.52 29.01 -10.45
N ASP A 699 -19.15 29.88 -11.25
CA ASP A 699 -18.61 30.23 -12.55
C ASP A 699 -17.24 30.91 -12.45
N PRO A 700 -16.24 30.51 -13.28
CA PRO A 700 -15.03 31.28 -13.47
C PRO A 700 -15.36 32.70 -13.98
N PRO A 701 -14.65 33.74 -13.54
CA PRO A 701 -14.93 35.15 -13.95
C PRO A 701 -14.81 35.41 -15.47
N ASP A 702 -14.10 34.58 -16.19
CA ASP A 702 -13.85 34.65 -17.63
C ASP A 702 -14.52 33.47 -18.38
N LEU A 703 -15.58 32.91 -17.83
CA LEU A 703 -16.31 31.83 -18.46
C LEU A 703 -17.02 32.34 -19.72
N ALA A 704 -16.69 31.75 -20.87
CA ALA A 704 -17.38 32.05 -22.13
C ALA A 704 -18.78 31.46 -22.15
N GLU A 705 -19.69 32.02 -22.95
CA GLU A 705 -21.00 31.39 -23.18
C GLU A 705 -20.84 30.06 -23.92
N ALA A 706 -21.66 29.11 -23.59
CA ALA A 706 -21.83 27.84 -24.28
C ALA A 706 -23.32 27.70 -24.71
N ASP A 707 -23.57 27.01 -25.82
CA ASP A 707 -24.93 26.83 -26.34
C ASP A 707 -25.72 25.86 -25.44
N HIS A 708 -25.03 24.85 -24.92
CA HIS A 708 -25.58 23.90 -23.93
C HIS A 708 -24.65 23.73 -22.74
N GLU A 709 -25.24 23.68 -21.55
CA GLU A 709 -24.53 23.38 -20.31
C GLU A 709 -25.21 22.22 -19.58
N TYR A 710 -24.45 21.16 -19.31
CA TYR A 710 -24.92 19.98 -18.57
C TYR A 710 -24.10 19.75 -17.31
N VAL A 711 -24.72 19.16 -16.27
CA VAL A 711 -24.07 18.74 -15.03
C VAL A 711 -24.25 17.24 -14.84
N LEU A 712 -23.14 16.51 -14.73
CA LEU A 712 -23.12 15.08 -14.50
C LEU A 712 -22.39 14.78 -13.19
N LEU A 713 -23.11 14.21 -12.23
CA LEU A 713 -22.53 13.71 -10.99
C LEU A 713 -22.38 12.20 -11.08
N GLN A 714 -21.15 11.72 -11.08
CA GLN A 714 -20.89 10.28 -11.03
C GLN A 714 -20.82 9.80 -9.59
N SER A 715 -21.48 8.69 -9.31
CA SER A 715 -21.46 8.01 -8.02
C SER A 715 -21.46 6.50 -8.17
N GLU A 716 -21.12 5.82 -7.09
CA GLU A 716 -21.22 4.38 -6.94
C GLU A 716 -22.65 4.01 -6.58
N LEU A 717 -23.15 2.87 -7.08
CA LEU A 717 -24.44 2.29 -6.73
C LEU A 717 -24.21 1.08 -5.82
N TYR A 718 -24.85 1.10 -4.66
CA TYR A 718 -24.88 -0.01 -3.70
C TYR A 718 -26.33 -0.41 -3.47
N LEU A 719 -26.71 -1.59 -3.94
CA LEU A 719 -28.07 -2.08 -3.80
C LEU A 719 -28.39 -2.56 -2.37
N GLY A 720 -29.66 -2.58 -2.02
CA GLY A 720 -30.16 -3.06 -0.75
C GLY A 720 -30.71 -1.99 0.16
N GLU A 721 -31.15 -2.41 1.34
CA GLU A 721 -31.76 -1.50 2.32
C GLU A 721 -30.69 -0.54 2.88
N PRO A 722 -30.94 0.79 2.88
CA PRO A 722 -30.00 1.78 3.37
C PRO A 722 -29.56 1.51 4.82
N GLY A 723 -28.25 1.30 5.01
CA GLY A 723 -27.68 0.95 6.32
C GLY A 723 -27.90 -0.51 6.75
N GLY A 724 -28.49 -1.35 5.91
CA GLY A 724 -28.60 -2.79 6.12
C GLY A 724 -27.23 -3.48 6.19
N PRO A 725 -27.14 -4.67 6.80
CA PRO A 725 -25.85 -5.32 7.05
C PRO A 725 -25.11 -5.69 5.76
N GLU A 726 -25.81 -6.13 4.73
CA GLU A 726 -25.24 -6.51 3.42
C GLU A 726 -24.71 -5.29 2.69
N GLN A 727 -25.53 -4.25 2.48
CA GLN A 727 -25.09 -3.00 1.87
C GLN A 727 -23.91 -2.36 2.66
N THR A 728 -23.98 -2.41 3.99
CA THR A 728 -22.90 -1.93 4.86
C THR A 728 -21.58 -2.69 4.61
N ALA A 729 -21.64 -4.00 4.41
CA ALA A 729 -20.47 -4.82 4.12
C ALA A 729 -19.89 -4.47 2.73
N GLN A 730 -20.72 -4.35 1.70
CA GLN A 730 -20.32 -3.95 0.35
C GLN A 730 -19.67 -2.55 0.34
N ILE A 731 -20.28 -1.54 0.99
CA ILE A 731 -19.73 -0.19 1.10
C ILE A 731 -18.35 -0.22 1.78
N ARG A 732 -18.20 -1.00 2.87
CA ARG A 732 -16.90 -1.15 3.56
C ARG A 732 -15.85 -1.85 2.72
N ALA A 733 -16.26 -2.81 1.89
CA ALA A 733 -15.38 -3.51 0.97
C ALA A 733 -15.02 -2.68 -0.27
N GLY A 734 -15.76 -1.58 -0.56
CA GLY A 734 -15.63 -0.82 -1.79
C GLY A 734 -16.04 -1.63 -3.02
N GLN A 735 -17.10 -2.43 -2.89
CA GLN A 735 -17.64 -3.31 -3.92
C GLN A 735 -19.05 -2.83 -4.31
N PRO A 736 -19.16 -1.76 -5.12
CA PRO A 736 -20.46 -1.32 -5.62
C PRO A 736 -21.03 -2.31 -6.64
N ASP A 737 -22.36 -2.39 -6.68
CA ASP A 737 -23.10 -3.20 -7.67
C ASP A 737 -23.09 -2.55 -9.05
N GLY A 738 -22.88 -1.23 -9.12
CA GLY A 738 -22.82 -0.46 -10.36
C GLY A 738 -22.29 0.95 -10.15
N TRP A 739 -22.30 1.72 -11.23
CA TRP A 739 -22.01 3.15 -11.25
C TRP A 739 -23.09 3.90 -12.01
N MET A 740 -23.31 5.15 -11.66
CA MET A 740 -24.39 5.93 -12.24
C MET A 740 -23.98 7.38 -12.46
N PHE A 741 -24.58 7.99 -13.47
CA PHE A 741 -24.63 9.44 -13.61
C PHE A 741 -25.99 9.94 -13.13
N ASN A 742 -25.99 10.95 -12.27
CA ASN A 742 -27.19 11.61 -11.75
C ASN A 742 -28.25 10.64 -11.19
N GLY A 743 -27.79 9.63 -10.41
CA GLY A 743 -28.65 8.79 -9.59
C GLY A 743 -29.29 7.58 -10.28
N THR A 744 -29.08 7.38 -11.59
CA THR A 744 -29.58 6.20 -12.30
C THR A 744 -28.47 5.60 -13.18
N ALA A 745 -28.18 4.31 -13.02
CA ALA A 745 -27.26 3.57 -13.87
C ALA A 745 -27.85 3.44 -15.28
N ALA A 746 -27.04 3.75 -16.30
CA ALA A 746 -27.43 3.79 -17.71
C ALA A 746 -28.65 4.71 -18.02
N GLY A 747 -29.03 5.61 -17.12
CA GLY A 747 -30.22 6.46 -17.30
C GLY A 747 -30.19 7.29 -18.60
N TYR A 748 -29.02 7.78 -18.99
CA TYR A 748 -28.88 8.57 -20.22
C TYR A 748 -28.76 7.76 -21.52
N GLU A 749 -28.95 6.44 -21.48
CA GLU A 749 -29.24 5.61 -22.64
C GLU A 749 -30.71 5.77 -23.02
N HIS A 750 -31.58 5.96 -22.03
CA HIS A 750 -33.04 6.12 -22.22
C HIS A 750 -33.49 7.60 -22.34
N ALA A 751 -32.72 8.53 -21.79
CA ALA A 751 -32.92 9.97 -21.85
C ALA A 751 -31.65 10.69 -22.34
N PRO A 752 -31.30 10.57 -23.65
CA PRO A 752 -30.04 11.14 -24.18
C PRO A 752 -29.95 12.65 -23.99
N LEU A 753 -28.72 13.15 -23.78
CA LEU A 753 -28.43 14.58 -23.87
C LEU A 753 -28.51 15.03 -25.33
N THR A 754 -28.85 16.29 -25.58
CA THR A 754 -29.04 16.80 -26.93
C THR A 754 -28.07 17.93 -27.27
N ALA A 755 -27.70 18.06 -28.54
CA ALA A 755 -26.97 19.22 -29.08
C ALA A 755 -27.21 19.29 -30.59
N ASP A 756 -26.91 20.43 -31.19
CA ASP A 756 -26.91 20.58 -32.64
C ASP A 756 -25.48 20.64 -33.19
N VAL A 757 -25.32 20.26 -34.47
CA VAL A 757 -24.00 20.25 -35.13
C VAL A 757 -23.38 21.64 -35.09
N GLY A 758 -22.17 21.73 -34.58
CA GLY A 758 -21.41 22.99 -34.49
C GLY A 758 -21.67 23.81 -33.23
N GLU A 759 -22.58 23.44 -32.38
CA GLU A 759 -22.81 24.08 -31.08
C GLU A 759 -21.76 23.69 -30.05
N ARG A 760 -21.48 24.63 -29.16
CA ARG A 760 -20.56 24.41 -28.04
C ARG A 760 -21.28 23.84 -26.85
N VAL A 761 -20.87 22.65 -26.47
CA VAL A 761 -21.40 21.93 -25.30
C VAL A 761 -20.39 22.00 -24.17
N ARG A 762 -20.82 22.49 -23.01
CA ARG A 762 -20.05 22.42 -21.74
C ARG A 762 -20.64 21.37 -20.83
N ILE A 763 -19.81 20.48 -20.33
CA ILE A 763 -20.19 19.38 -19.44
C ILE A 763 -19.45 19.56 -18.13
N TRP A 764 -20.16 19.96 -17.10
CA TRP A 764 -19.67 19.97 -15.73
C TRP A 764 -19.75 18.55 -15.16
N VAL A 765 -18.65 18.07 -14.63
CA VAL A 765 -18.54 16.73 -14.05
C VAL A 765 -18.07 16.84 -12.61
N VAL A 766 -18.76 16.15 -11.71
CA VAL A 766 -18.40 16.03 -10.29
C VAL A 766 -18.44 14.56 -9.89
N THR A 767 -17.46 14.10 -9.12
CA THR A 767 -17.46 12.74 -8.58
C THR A 767 -17.86 12.76 -7.10
N ALA A 768 -18.99 12.14 -6.78
CA ALA A 768 -19.41 11.95 -5.39
C ALA A 768 -18.64 10.80 -4.73
N GLY A 769 -18.30 9.77 -5.45
CA GLY A 769 -17.67 8.56 -4.91
C GLY A 769 -18.72 7.58 -4.35
N PRO A 770 -18.56 7.09 -3.13
CA PRO A 770 -17.64 7.49 -2.05
C PRO A 770 -16.18 7.06 -2.21
N THR A 771 -15.83 6.08 -3.05
CA THR A 771 -14.48 5.51 -3.09
C THR A 771 -13.78 5.62 -4.44
N SER A 772 -14.52 5.61 -5.57
CA SER A 772 -13.98 5.71 -6.93
C SER A 772 -14.18 7.10 -7.55
N GLY A 773 -13.27 7.46 -8.43
CA GLY A 773 -13.34 8.67 -9.27
C GLY A 773 -13.86 8.34 -10.65
N THR A 774 -13.67 9.26 -11.61
CA THR A 774 -14.00 9.06 -13.02
C THR A 774 -12.86 9.40 -13.94
N SER A 775 -12.88 8.83 -15.14
CA SER A 775 -12.13 9.28 -16.31
C SER A 775 -13.16 9.59 -17.42
N PHE A 776 -13.88 10.71 -17.27
CA PHE A 776 -14.96 11.10 -18.15
C PHE A 776 -14.48 11.31 -19.59
N HIS A 777 -15.12 10.67 -20.55
CA HIS A 777 -14.79 10.75 -21.97
C HIS A 777 -16.05 10.76 -22.82
N VAL A 778 -16.02 11.46 -23.96
CA VAL A 778 -17.05 11.42 -25.00
C VAL A 778 -16.45 10.74 -26.23
N VAL A 779 -17.02 9.59 -26.59
CA VAL A 779 -16.55 8.76 -27.70
C VAL A 779 -16.80 9.46 -29.03
N GLY A 780 -15.80 9.48 -29.91
CA GLY A 780 -15.88 10.19 -31.18
C GLY A 780 -15.61 11.69 -31.11
N SER A 781 -15.24 12.21 -29.93
CA SER A 781 -14.93 13.63 -29.71
C SER A 781 -13.64 13.80 -28.92
N TRP A 782 -13.21 15.04 -28.81
CA TRP A 782 -12.12 15.51 -27.96
C TRP A 782 -12.49 16.87 -27.38
N PHE A 783 -11.91 17.19 -26.22
CA PHE A 783 -12.18 18.44 -25.54
C PHE A 783 -11.15 19.51 -25.94
N ASP A 784 -11.59 20.67 -26.35
CA ASP A 784 -10.74 21.85 -26.60
C ASP A 784 -10.56 22.68 -25.34
N THR A 785 -11.38 22.46 -24.33
CA THR A 785 -11.33 23.11 -23.03
C THR A 785 -11.41 22.10 -21.91
N VAL A 786 -10.52 22.24 -20.93
CA VAL A 786 -10.54 21.45 -19.69
C VAL A 786 -10.31 22.37 -18.51
N TYR A 787 -11.26 22.39 -17.59
CA TYR A 787 -11.17 23.08 -16.31
C TYR A 787 -11.29 22.05 -15.17
N LYS A 788 -10.37 22.08 -14.24
CA LYS A 788 -10.36 21.11 -13.12
C LYS A 788 -9.94 21.82 -11.83
N GLU A 789 -10.71 21.61 -10.74
CA GLU A 789 -10.35 22.08 -9.40
C GLU A 789 -9.96 23.57 -9.35
N GLY A 790 -10.72 24.44 -9.99
CA GLY A 790 -10.48 25.87 -9.98
C GLY A 790 -9.44 26.39 -10.99
N ALA A 791 -8.95 25.58 -11.93
CA ALA A 791 -7.96 26.00 -12.92
C ALA A 791 -8.20 25.40 -14.31
N TYR A 792 -7.98 26.22 -15.35
CA TYR A 792 -7.90 25.70 -16.72
C TYR A 792 -6.62 24.89 -16.91
N LEU A 793 -6.77 23.65 -17.35
CA LEU A 793 -5.67 22.78 -17.79
C LEU A 793 -5.45 22.90 -19.31
N LEU A 794 -6.50 23.19 -20.06
CA LEU A 794 -6.53 23.46 -21.49
C LEU A 794 -7.55 24.58 -21.74
N ARG A 795 -7.22 25.53 -22.60
CA ARG A 795 -8.08 26.63 -23.03
C ARG A 795 -8.41 26.49 -24.51
N PRO A 796 -9.52 27.08 -25.01
CA PRO A 796 -9.90 26.98 -26.42
C PRO A 796 -8.85 27.46 -27.41
N ASP A 797 -7.99 28.38 -26.98
CA ASP A 797 -6.92 29.00 -27.81
C ASP A 797 -5.60 28.23 -27.75
N ASP A 798 -5.51 27.16 -27.01
CA ASP A 798 -4.30 26.31 -26.87
C ASP A 798 -4.18 25.37 -28.08
N ASP A 799 -2.95 25.14 -28.56
CA ASP A 799 -2.64 24.18 -29.61
C ASP A 799 -2.70 22.73 -29.05
N GLY A 800 -3.85 22.26 -28.60
CA GLY A 800 -3.97 20.94 -27.99
C GLY A 800 -5.41 20.46 -27.92
N GLY A 801 -5.59 19.26 -27.37
CA GLY A 801 -6.86 18.67 -27.09
C GLY A 801 -6.73 17.62 -25.99
N ALA A 802 -7.77 17.45 -25.21
CA ALA A 802 -7.85 16.41 -24.19
C ALA A 802 -8.87 15.35 -24.61
N GLN A 803 -8.60 14.10 -24.24
CA GLN A 803 -9.51 13.00 -24.53
C GLN A 803 -10.35 12.60 -23.31
N SER A 804 -9.94 13.00 -22.11
CA SER A 804 -10.67 12.68 -20.88
C SER A 804 -10.45 13.73 -19.81
N LEU A 805 -11.40 13.85 -18.88
CA LEU A 805 -11.28 14.57 -17.61
C LEU A 805 -11.19 13.53 -16.48
N ASP A 806 -10.02 13.43 -15.85
CA ASP A 806 -9.79 12.57 -14.69
C ASP A 806 -10.17 13.31 -13.40
N LEU A 807 -11.01 12.73 -12.57
CA LEU A 807 -11.42 13.26 -11.28
C LEU A 807 -11.31 12.18 -10.20
N ALA A 808 -10.70 12.50 -9.08
CA ALA A 808 -10.75 11.66 -7.88
C ALA A 808 -12.09 11.92 -7.14
N PRO A 809 -12.50 11.06 -6.17
CA PRO A 809 -13.67 11.34 -5.33
C PRO A 809 -13.64 12.75 -4.73
N ALA A 810 -14.78 13.43 -4.75
CA ALA A 810 -15.00 14.80 -4.34
C ALA A 810 -14.30 15.88 -5.20
N GLN A 811 -13.77 15.54 -6.38
CA GLN A 811 -13.29 16.51 -7.33
C GLN A 811 -14.33 16.87 -8.38
N GLY A 812 -14.22 18.06 -8.95
CA GLY A 812 -15.09 18.54 -10.01
C GLY A 812 -14.33 19.41 -11.04
N GLY A 813 -14.97 19.59 -12.18
CA GLY A 813 -14.46 20.39 -13.27
C GLY A 813 -15.45 20.46 -14.44
N PHE A 814 -15.03 21.00 -15.56
CA PHE A 814 -15.79 20.92 -16.80
C PHE A 814 -14.90 20.68 -18.01
N VAL A 815 -15.52 20.16 -19.07
CA VAL A 815 -14.95 20.05 -20.40
C VAL A 815 -15.85 20.73 -21.41
N GLU A 816 -15.28 21.20 -22.52
CA GLU A 816 -16.04 21.69 -23.66
C GLU A 816 -15.66 20.98 -24.94
N THR A 817 -16.66 20.76 -25.77
CA THR A 817 -16.53 20.15 -27.08
C THR A 817 -17.51 20.78 -28.07
N VAL A 818 -17.25 20.56 -29.37
CA VAL A 818 -18.14 20.90 -30.47
C VAL A 818 -18.29 19.66 -31.33
N PHE A 819 -19.50 19.21 -31.55
CA PHE A 819 -19.77 18.03 -32.37
C PHE A 819 -19.76 18.38 -33.86
N PRO A 820 -18.92 17.75 -34.70
CA PRO A 820 -18.76 18.13 -36.11
C PRO A 820 -19.81 17.52 -37.03
N GLU A 821 -20.54 16.48 -36.60
CA GLU A 821 -21.49 15.70 -37.43
C GLU A 821 -22.68 15.28 -36.58
N ALA A 822 -23.87 15.13 -37.18
CA ALA A 822 -25.02 14.57 -36.52
C ALA A 822 -24.85 13.08 -36.25
N GLY A 823 -25.36 12.59 -35.11
CA GLY A 823 -25.26 11.19 -34.70
C GLY A 823 -25.35 11.00 -33.20
N HIS A 824 -25.02 9.81 -32.75
CA HIS A 824 -24.95 9.47 -31.33
C HIS A 824 -23.50 9.40 -30.86
N TYR A 825 -23.18 10.17 -29.81
CA TYR A 825 -21.85 10.21 -29.20
C TYR A 825 -21.93 9.70 -27.77
N PRO A 826 -21.51 8.44 -27.53
CA PRO A 826 -21.50 7.91 -26.16
C PRO A 826 -20.58 8.70 -25.25
N PHE A 827 -21.01 8.97 -24.04
CA PHE A 827 -20.10 9.40 -22.95
C PHE A 827 -20.00 8.31 -21.89
N VAL A 828 -18.80 8.15 -21.34
CA VAL A 828 -18.48 7.05 -20.44
C VAL A 828 -17.50 7.49 -19.35
N ASP A 829 -17.52 6.79 -18.21
CA ASP A 829 -16.31 6.65 -17.43
C ASP A 829 -15.36 5.69 -18.17
N HIS A 830 -14.15 6.12 -18.49
CA HIS A 830 -13.20 5.30 -19.24
C HIS A 830 -12.44 4.27 -18.37
N ASP A 831 -12.78 4.09 -17.09
CA ASP A 831 -12.70 2.79 -16.45
C ASP A 831 -13.89 1.98 -16.99
N LEU A 832 -13.61 1.13 -17.97
CA LEU A 832 -14.67 0.42 -18.70
C LEU A 832 -15.50 -0.50 -17.82
N ARG A 833 -15.01 -0.93 -16.67
CA ARG A 833 -15.81 -1.66 -15.68
C ARG A 833 -16.93 -0.78 -15.13
N HIS A 834 -16.64 0.50 -14.88
CA HIS A 834 -17.66 1.46 -14.42
C HIS A 834 -18.66 1.76 -15.54
N ALA A 835 -18.16 1.95 -16.78
CA ALA A 835 -19.03 2.14 -17.94
C ALA A 835 -19.95 0.93 -18.16
N GLU A 836 -19.39 -0.29 -18.21
CA GLU A 836 -20.15 -1.54 -18.40
C GLU A 836 -21.14 -1.82 -17.26
N SER A 837 -20.91 -1.21 -16.08
CA SER A 837 -21.79 -1.30 -14.91
C SER A 837 -22.63 -0.04 -14.67
N GLY A 838 -22.88 0.79 -15.71
CA GLY A 838 -23.90 1.84 -15.72
C GLY A 838 -23.40 3.29 -15.79
N ALA A 839 -22.08 3.56 -15.65
CA ALA A 839 -21.54 4.92 -15.82
C ALA A 839 -21.37 5.27 -17.31
N HIS A 840 -22.46 5.30 -18.05
CA HIS A 840 -22.51 5.66 -19.47
C HIS A 840 -23.84 6.32 -19.84
N GLY A 841 -23.90 6.90 -21.03
CA GLY A 841 -25.03 7.49 -21.71
C GLY A 841 -24.59 8.04 -23.06
N HIS A 842 -25.42 8.76 -23.76
CA HIS A 842 -25.05 9.35 -25.05
C HIS A 842 -25.65 10.73 -25.30
N PHE A 843 -24.95 11.49 -26.14
CA PHE A 843 -25.50 12.67 -26.82
C PHE A 843 -26.20 12.26 -28.11
N LYS A 844 -27.39 12.80 -28.35
CA LYS A 844 -28.07 12.80 -29.65
C LYS A 844 -27.81 14.16 -30.31
N VAL A 845 -26.97 14.19 -31.35
CA VAL A 845 -26.62 15.40 -32.09
C VAL A 845 -27.45 15.44 -33.37
N GLU A 846 -28.17 16.54 -33.58
CA GLU A 846 -29.06 16.72 -34.74
C GLU A 846 -28.45 17.78 -35.70
N GLU A 847 -28.87 17.74 -37.01
CA GLU A 847 -28.60 18.84 -37.94
C GLU A 847 -29.69 19.92 -37.72
N ASP A 848 -29.27 21.20 -37.65
CA ASP A 848 -30.17 22.36 -37.56
C ASP A 848 -31.25 22.38 -38.67
#